data_766579145322964502624551d75c70ad
#
_entry.id   766579145322964502624551d75c70ad
#
_cell.length_a   1.000
_cell.length_b   1.000
_cell.length_c   1.000
_cell.angle_alpha   90.00
_cell.angle_beta   90.00
_cell.angle_gamma   90.00
#
_symmetry.space_group_name_H-M   'P 1'
#
loop_
_entity.id
_entity.type
_entity.pdbx_description
1 polymer ?
#
loop_
_entity_poly.entity_id
_entity_poly.type
_entity_poly.pdbx_seq_one_letter_code
_entity_poly.pdbx_strand_id
1 'polypeptide(L)'
;MLNVKPMKTILLLVLLLTSIFAGAQITTPVVRANFGVDGDLRANYLTSIGVTGSADDWFWDATPGTGRNVIDTAGAAAIIKGYNTDASPWPRRMSSFFRGMSVPTFTTVQNRLWLDALYVRDYHATDTTVYTSGADKNGMSPAFWSGGIQGIPDKNDILDIMMHVRRAGPNTTDSLWMFGGISLVNTTGNRYFDFEMYQTDISYDRVSQRWYGYGPDEGHTSWKFNAAGNITSPGDIIFNGEFQSTNVLSNIEARIWVKKSDWQTITPTGFSWGGLFDGASSGSLYGYANITPKVAGTFYTGLGSPSTTWSGPFGLVLQDNSLQFTSPAPASTTNGKYTQSQFIEFSVNLTKLGLDPVTTFGTDVCGTPFNRLVVKTRASASFTAELKDFVAPIDLFLAPRAEALADVPIFCGSMGVSQIQVQNPSASSVYTWTTPDGHIVGSSTGPHIVVDSPGHYMVTQRLSAGCNPYAYDTVAIVYDSQCGVLDATILDFKGTINNNITRLDWTIADNQNVLYFEIERSFDGKTFDVANHTNADGQIKSSASYAAYDNLDHLSLPNAVYYRLKIVKINGGVSYSQVIRIPIGSSLTKLSILPNPVHDIMQMAINVSNDGSVDVHMFDMSGKVVRRMKANVQRGVNVISVDQLSKLQEGMYVVAVYTGGEVLREKIVLVK
;
A
#
# COMPACT_ATOMS: atom_id res chain seq x y z
N MET A 1 47.78 21.26 -56.60
CA MET A 1 47.35 21.62 -55.25
C MET A 1 45.86 21.40 -55.20
N LEU A 2 45.43 20.23 -54.72
CA LEU A 2 44.00 19.92 -54.55
C LEU A 2 43.50 20.42 -53.17
N ASN A 3 42.46 21.23 -53.21
CA ASN A 3 41.84 21.87 -52.06
C ASN A 3 40.95 20.88 -51.27
N VAL A 4 41.43 20.43 -50.12
CA VAL A 4 40.71 19.50 -49.24
C VAL A 4 39.88 20.34 -48.21
N LYS A 5 38.79 20.96 -48.63
CA LYS A 5 37.91 21.73 -47.70
C LYS A 5 36.40 21.46 -47.73
N PRO A 6 35.83 20.46 -48.41
CA PRO A 6 34.39 20.19 -48.19
C PRO A 6 34.09 19.04 -47.20
N MET A 7 35.04 18.20 -46.83
CA MET A 7 34.72 17.00 -46.05
C MET A 7 34.46 17.24 -44.54
N LYS A 8 35.07 18.30 -43.96
CA LYS A 8 34.80 18.65 -42.56
C LYS A 8 33.43 19.31 -42.33
N THR A 9 32.93 20.02 -43.34
CA THR A 9 31.63 20.69 -43.25
C THR A 9 30.48 19.71 -43.43
N ILE A 10 30.64 18.69 -44.26
CA ILE A 10 29.67 17.61 -44.46
C ILE A 10 29.61 16.70 -43.19
N LEU A 11 30.77 16.41 -42.57
CA LEU A 11 30.81 15.64 -41.33
C LEU A 11 30.15 16.38 -40.14
N LEU A 12 30.29 17.70 -40.11
CA LEU A 12 29.63 18.53 -39.09
C LEU A 12 28.10 18.62 -39.31
N LEU A 13 27.66 18.64 -40.59
CA LEU A 13 26.23 18.64 -40.92
C LEU A 13 25.57 17.29 -40.69
N VAL A 14 26.29 16.18 -40.88
CA VAL A 14 25.81 14.82 -40.57
C VAL A 14 25.77 14.61 -39.06
N LEU A 15 26.72 15.15 -38.27
CA LEU A 15 26.67 15.12 -36.81
C LEU A 15 25.56 16.02 -36.22
N LEU A 16 25.16 17.10 -36.91
CA LEU A 16 24.03 17.94 -36.49
C LEU A 16 22.66 17.29 -36.83
N LEU A 17 22.62 16.38 -37.82
CA LEU A 17 21.37 15.69 -38.19
C LEU A 17 21.09 14.40 -37.39
N THR A 18 22.03 13.92 -36.59
CA THR A 18 21.84 12.75 -35.71
C THR A 18 21.41 13.08 -34.29
N SER A 19 21.23 14.36 -33.95
CA SER A 19 20.83 14.79 -32.61
C SER A 19 19.35 15.21 -32.47
N ILE A 20 18.49 14.88 -33.45
CA ILE A 20 17.05 15.18 -33.37
C ILE A 20 16.27 13.86 -33.23
N PHE A 21 16.57 13.11 -32.17
CA PHE A 21 15.60 12.26 -31.50
C PHE A 21 15.44 12.74 -30.05
N ALA A 22 15.25 14.03 -29.85
CA ALA A 22 14.61 14.52 -28.65
C ALA A 22 13.13 14.13 -28.78
N GLY A 23 12.64 13.29 -27.88
CA GLY A 23 11.21 13.00 -27.77
C GLY A 23 10.45 14.32 -27.82
N ALA A 24 9.46 14.44 -28.69
CA ALA A 24 8.74 15.68 -28.90
C ALA A 24 8.12 16.14 -27.59
N GLN A 25 8.72 17.13 -27.02
CA GLN A 25 8.27 17.83 -25.84
C GLN A 25 6.96 18.55 -26.17
N ILE A 26 5.87 18.14 -25.56
CA ILE A 26 4.58 18.80 -25.77
C ILE A 26 4.45 19.86 -24.69
N THR A 27 4.43 21.10 -25.09
CA THR A 27 4.28 22.28 -24.23
C THR A 27 2.85 22.83 -24.26
N THR A 28 1.96 22.16 -24.98
CA THR A 28 0.56 22.58 -25.15
C THR A 28 -0.37 21.52 -24.59
N PRO A 29 -1.49 21.94 -24.02
CA PRO A 29 -2.53 21.03 -23.56
C PRO A 29 -2.98 20.05 -24.62
N VAL A 30 -3.24 18.80 -24.25
CA VAL A 30 -3.67 17.74 -25.16
C VAL A 30 -4.65 16.78 -24.47
N VAL A 31 -5.43 16.08 -25.28
CA VAL A 31 -6.26 14.96 -24.80
C VAL A 31 -5.58 13.64 -25.19
N ARG A 32 -5.46 12.72 -24.22
CA ARG A 32 -4.97 11.36 -24.43
C ARG A 32 -5.98 10.36 -23.90
N ALA A 33 -6.37 9.37 -24.67
CA ALA A 33 -7.38 8.38 -24.26
C ALA A 33 -8.62 9.01 -23.60
N ASN A 34 -9.06 10.18 -24.07
CA ASN A 34 -10.13 11.01 -23.50
C ASN A 34 -9.85 11.59 -22.10
N PHE A 35 -8.60 11.73 -21.71
CA PHE A 35 -8.18 12.43 -20.50
C PHE A 35 -7.44 13.70 -20.87
N GLY A 36 -7.80 14.83 -20.27
CA GLY A 36 -7.13 16.09 -20.43
C GLY A 36 -5.76 16.06 -19.76
N VAL A 37 -4.71 16.53 -20.44
CA VAL A 37 -3.42 16.84 -19.86
C VAL A 37 -3.21 18.31 -20.15
N ASP A 38 -3.70 19.15 -19.28
CA ASP A 38 -3.79 20.60 -19.52
C ASP A 38 -3.25 21.44 -18.34
N GLY A 39 -2.76 20.75 -17.30
CA GLY A 39 -2.12 21.37 -16.14
C GLY A 39 -3.11 21.94 -15.14
N ASP A 40 -4.38 21.52 -15.17
CA ASP A 40 -5.34 21.82 -14.12
C ASP A 40 -6.05 20.51 -13.65
N LEU A 41 -6.99 20.61 -12.73
CA LEU A 41 -7.65 19.45 -12.12
C LEU A 41 -9.10 19.27 -12.55
N ARG A 42 -9.59 20.09 -13.49
CA ARG A 42 -11.00 20.17 -13.82
C ARG A 42 -11.35 19.40 -15.06
N ALA A 43 -12.41 18.61 -15.01
CA ALA A 43 -12.97 17.90 -16.17
C ALA A 43 -13.63 18.85 -17.19
N ASN A 44 -12.95 19.89 -17.59
CA ASN A 44 -13.44 20.95 -18.47
C ASN A 44 -12.57 21.18 -19.72
N TYR A 45 -11.43 20.55 -19.79
CA TYR A 45 -10.41 20.59 -20.83
C TYR A 45 -10.28 21.95 -21.54
N LEU A 46 -9.18 22.64 -21.27
CA LEU A 46 -8.80 23.90 -21.93
C LEU A 46 -9.75 25.12 -21.69
N THR A 47 -10.60 25.13 -20.69
CA THR A 47 -11.36 26.36 -20.36
C THR A 47 -10.45 27.53 -19.98
N SER A 48 -9.27 27.25 -19.46
CA SER A 48 -8.24 28.28 -19.17
C SER A 48 -7.79 29.05 -20.42
N ILE A 49 -7.95 28.49 -21.60
CA ILE A 49 -7.67 29.14 -22.91
C ILE A 49 -8.92 29.30 -23.78
N GLY A 50 -10.12 29.16 -23.21
CA GLY A 50 -11.38 29.43 -23.90
C GLY A 50 -11.89 28.27 -24.77
N VAL A 51 -11.34 27.07 -24.63
CA VAL A 51 -11.81 25.87 -25.33
C VAL A 51 -12.63 25.01 -24.35
N THR A 52 -13.88 24.73 -24.69
CA THR A 52 -14.71 23.78 -23.96
C THR A 52 -14.59 22.39 -24.61
N GLY A 53 -14.32 21.38 -23.80
CA GLY A 53 -14.17 19.99 -24.25
C GLY A 53 -14.97 19.03 -23.40
N SER A 54 -14.97 17.77 -23.82
CA SER A 54 -15.61 16.66 -23.11
C SER A 54 -14.62 15.67 -22.49
N ALA A 55 -13.33 16.05 -22.40
CA ALA A 55 -12.32 15.20 -21.81
C ALA A 55 -12.55 15.01 -20.32
N ASP A 56 -12.25 13.80 -19.84
CA ASP A 56 -12.22 13.48 -18.42
C ASP A 56 -11.00 14.14 -17.78
N ASP A 57 -11.06 14.32 -16.45
CA ASP A 57 -9.97 14.85 -15.65
C ASP A 57 -10.04 14.29 -14.23
N TRP A 58 -9.12 14.74 -13.34
CA TRP A 58 -9.03 14.31 -11.95
C TRP A 58 -10.32 14.53 -11.20
N PHE A 59 -10.86 15.74 -11.25
CA PHE A 59 -12.06 16.13 -10.51
C PHE A 59 -13.06 16.85 -11.40
N TRP A 60 -14.31 16.76 -10.99
CA TRP A 60 -15.39 17.54 -11.57
C TRP A 60 -15.62 18.79 -10.72
N ASP A 61 -15.73 19.94 -11.36
CA ASP A 61 -16.25 21.13 -10.73
C ASP A 61 -17.64 21.47 -11.30
N ALA A 62 -18.38 22.34 -10.59
CA ALA A 62 -19.70 22.78 -11.02
C ALA A 62 -19.65 23.71 -12.24
N THR A 63 -18.48 24.00 -12.79
CA THR A 63 -18.32 24.79 -14.02
C THR A 63 -18.68 23.90 -15.20
N PRO A 64 -19.45 24.40 -16.17
CA PRO A 64 -19.98 23.55 -17.24
C PRO A 64 -18.87 23.02 -18.14
N GLY A 65 -18.33 21.89 -17.74
CA GLY A 65 -17.56 20.96 -18.58
C GLY A 65 -18.43 19.77 -18.88
N THR A 66 -18.10 19.04 -19.92
CA THR A 66 -18.80 17.81 -20.32
C THR A 66 -18.00 16.55 -19.98
N GLY A 67 -16.77 16.73 -19.47
CA GLY A 67 -15.90 15.66 -19.00
C GLY A 67 -16.34 15.06 -17.66
N ARG A 68 -15.69 13.99 -17.27
CA ARG A 68 -15.97 13.26 -16.03
C ARG A 68 -14.75 13.27 -15.11
N ASN A 69 -15.00 13.29 -13.81
CA ASN A 69 -13.97 13.08 -12.81
C ASN A 69 -13.58 11.60 -12.74
N VAL A 70 -12.29 11.33 -12.52
CA VAL A 70 -11.78 9.96 -12.31
C VAL A 70 -11.59 9.64 -10.83
N ILE A 71 -11.41 10.65 -9.96
CA ILE A 71 -11.28 10.47 -8.51
C ILE A 71 -12.67 10.57 -7.86
N ASP A 72 -13.05 9.56 -7.09
CA ASP A 72 -14.26 9.59 -6.27
C ASP A 72 -14.04 10.51 -5.07
N THR A 73 -14.90 11.50 -4.92
CA THR A 73 -14.87 12.46 -3.82
C THR A 73 -15.97 12.20 -2.78
N ALA A 74 -16.65 11.05 -2.86
CA ALA A 74 -17.62 10.66 -1.85
C ALA A 74 -16.95 10.58 -0.47
N GLY A 75 -17.54 11.23 0.54
CA GLY A 75 -16.94 11.31 1.88
C GLY A 75 -15.85 12.36 2.07
N ALA A 76 -15.52 13.18 1.07
CA ALA A 76 -14.48 14.23 1.16
C ALA A 76 -14.61 15.11 2.40
N ALA A 77 -15.82 15.51 2.79
CA ALA A 77 -16.06 16.33 3.98
C ALA A 77 -15.64 15.65 5.28
N ALA A 78 -15.85 14.34 5.39
CA ALA A 78 -15.42 13.56 6.57
C ALA A 78 -13.89 13.42 6.63
N ILE A 79 -13.25 13.20 5.47
CA ILE A 79 -11.79 13.15 5.33
C ILE A 79 -11.16 14.49 5.73
N ILE A 80 -11.68 15.60 5.21
CA ILE A 80 -11.22 16.96 5.55
C ILE A 80 -11.36 17.22 7.04
N LYS A 81 -12.52 16.90 7.62
CA LYS A 81 -12.77 17.07 9.06
C LYS A 81 -11.79 16.23 9.90
N GLY A 82 -11.63 14.96 9.59
CA GLY A 82 -10.72 14.06 10.30
C GLY A 82 -9.28 14.57 10.24
N TYR A 83 -8.82 14.97 9.06
CA TYR A 83 -7.48 15.51 8.87
C TYR A 83 -7.23 16.78 9.71
N ASN A 84 -8.16 17.73 9.74
CA ASN A 84 -8.00 19.01 10.41
C ASN A 84 -8.21 18.96 11.92
N THR A 85 -8.93 17.96 12.45
CA THR A 85 -9.29 17.88 13.87
C THR A 85 -8.47 16.87 14.66
N ASP A 86 -7.78 15.97 14.02
CA ASP A 86 -6.91 15.01 14.70
C ASP A 86 -5.64 15.71 15.21
N ALA A 87 -5.45 15.67 16.54
CA ALA A 87 -4.27 16.23 17.20
C ALA A 87 -2.99 15.39 16.93
N SER A 88 -3.14 14.11 16.59
CA SER A 88 -2.02 13.25 16.23
C SER A 88 -1.58 13.51 14.79
N PRO A 89 -0.40 14.09 14.54
CA PRO A 89 -0.02 14.47 13.19
C PRO A 89 0.15 13.25 12.27
N TRP A 90 0.63 12.14 12.81
CA TRP A 90 1.03 11.02 12.01
C TRP A 90 -0.15 10.19 11.45
N PRO A 91 -1.06 9.64 12.26
CA PRO A 91 -2.22 8.93 11.75
C PRO A 91 -3.11 9.78 10.85
N ARG A 92 -3.26 11.06 11.20
CA ARG A 92 -4.02 12.02 10.39
C ARG A 92 -3.45 12.17 8.98
N ARG A 93 -2.14 12.24 8.86
CA ARG A 93 -1.47 12.37 7.56
C ARG A 93 -1.62 11.11 6.72
N MET A 94 -1.58 9.96 7.35
CA MET A 94 -1.84 8.69 6.67
C MET A 94 -3.28 8.55 6.22
N SER A 95 -4.23 9.05 6.99
CA SER A 95 -5.65 9.04 6.61
C SER A 95 -6.00 10.06 5.51
N SER A 96 -5.05 10.88 5.08
CA SER A 96 -5.23 11.77 3.94
C SER A 96 -5.23 11.05 2.59
N PHE A 97 -4.91 9.77 2.57
CA PHE A 97 -5.03 8.94 1.38
C PHE A 97 -6.50 8.75 0.99
N PHE A 98 -6.80 9.06 -0.24
CA PHE A 98 -8.12 8.88 -0.82
C PHE A 98 -8.02 8.10 -2.12
N ARG A 99 -8.44 6.85 -2.07
CA ARG A 99 -8.41 5.96 -3.21
C ARG A 99 -9.81 5.64 -3.67
N GLY A 100 -10.04 5.85 -4.93
CA GLY A 100 -11.29 5.44 -5.55
C GLY A 100 -11.46 6.07 -6.91
N MET A 101 -12.09 5.34 -7.79
CA MET A 101 -12.61 5.85 -9.05
C MET A 101 -14.05 6.31 -8.83
N SER A 102 -14.47 7.33 -9.57
CA SER A 102 -15.87 7.76 -9.60
C SER A 102 -16.82 6.67 -10.13
N VAL A 103 -16.27 5.61 -10.67
CA VAL A 103 -16.96 4.39 -11.11
C VAL A 103 -16.18 3.17 -10.61
N PRO A 104 -16.79 1.98 -10.57
CA PRO A 104 -16.06 0.76 -10.20
C PRO A 104 -14.84 0.52 -11.09
N THR A 105 -13.78 -0.04 -10.50
CA THR A 105 -12.57 -0.46 -11.22
C THR A 105 -12.91 -1.42 -12.37
N PHE A 106 -12.12 -1.36 -13.44
CA PHE A 106 -12.31 -2.15 -14.67
C PHE A 106 -13.70 -1.93 -15.32
N THR A 107 -14.19 -0.72 -15.24
CA THR A 107 -15.48 -0.32 -15.84
C THR A 107 -15.24 0.46 -17.12
N THR A 108 -16.05 0.19 -18.13
CA THR A 108 -16.04 0.95 -19.38
C THR A 108 -16.86 2.23 -19.22
N VAL A 109 -16.20 3.37 -19.33
CA VAL A 109 -16.81 4.70 -19.28
C VAL A 109 -16.56 5.42 -20.59
N GLN A 110 -17.59 5.92 -21.25
CA GLN A 110 -17.49 6.60 -22.55
C GLN A 110 -16.58 5.85 -23.54
N ASN A 111 -16.83 4.54 -23.68
CA ASN A 111 -16.07 3.64 -24.56
C ASN A 111 -14.58 3.53 -24.23
N ARG A 112 -14.19 3.67 -22.97
CA ARG A 112 -12.82 3.49 -22.45
C ARG A 112 -12.83 2.68 -21.17
N LEU A 113 -11.96 1.70 -21.11
CA LEU A 113 -11.83 0.86 -19.93
C LEU A 113 -10.95 1.56 -18.88
N TRP A 114 -11.55 1.94 -17.75
CA TRP A 114 -10.88 2.53 -16.61
C TRP A 114 -10.40 1.44 -15.65
N LEU A 115 -9.16 1.52 -15.22
CA LEU A 115 -8.54 0.47 -14.42
C LEU A 115 -8.36 0.89 -12.96
N ASP A 116 -7.77 2.05 -12.68
CA ASP A 116 -7.60 2.57 -11.31
C ASP A 116 -7.41 4.09 -11.33
N ALA A 117 -7.70 4.73 -10.20
CA ALA A 117 -7.36 6.12 -9.94
C ALA A 117 -7.11 6.33 -8.45
N LEU A 118 -6.18 7.21 -8.12
CA LEU A 118 -5.85 7.55 -6.73
C LEU A 118 -5.45 9.00 -6.58
N TYR A 119 -5.67 9.52 -5.38
CA TYR A 119 -5.22 10.81 -4.89
C TYR A 119 -4.62 10.64 -3.50
N VAL A 120 -3.47 11.24 -3.25
CA VAL A 120 -2.84 11.24 -1.93
C VAL A 120 -2.31 12.62 -1.63
N ARG A 121 -2.55 13.10 -0.42
CA ARG A 121 -1.90 14.30 0.13
C ARG A 121 -0.78 13.90 1.06
N ASP A 122 0.41 14.37 0.77
CA ASP A 122 1.57 14.18 1.63
C ASP A 122 1.64 15.24 2.73
N TYR A 123 2.59 15.15 3.59
CA TYR A 123 2.81 16.10 4.68
C TYR A 123 3.91 17.08 4.33
N HIS A 124 3.70 18.34 4.71
CA HIS A 124 4.65 19.41 4.51
C HIS A 124 5.27 19.89 5.83
N ALA A 125 6.44 20.48 5.78
CA ALA A 125 7.24 21.05 6.86
C ALA A 125 8.06 20.00 7.65
N THR A 126 7.61 19.53 8.80
CA THR A 126 8.31 18.48 9.55
C THR A 126 7.79 17.12 9.07
N ASP A 127 8.23 16.76 7.90
CA ASP A 127 7.74 15.58 7.22
C ASP A 127 8.35 14.30 7.80
N THR A 128 7.54 13.23 7.78
CA THR A 128 7.90 11.88 8.27
C THR A 128 8.18 10.91 7.15
N THR A 129 8.09 11.34 5.91
CA THR A 129 8.26 10.56 4.69
C THR A 129 9.38 11.11 3.80
N VAL A 130 10.53 11.43 4.40
CA VAL A 130 11.69 11.98 3.70
C VAL A 130 12.88 11.04 3.74
N TYR A 131 13.72 11.11 2.70
CA TYR A 131 15.03 10.45 2.69
C TYR A 131 16.03 11.28 3.49
N THR A 132 16.74 10.63 4.40
CA THR A 132 17.66 11.31 5.33
C THR A 132 19.13 11.13 5.00
N SER A 133 19.47 10.22 4.09
CA SER A 133 20.85 9.98 3.68
C SER A 133 21.15 10.57 2.30
N GLY A 134 22.20 11.34 2.18
CA GLY A 134 22.72 11.79 0.88
C GLY A 134 23.24 10.65 -0.02
N ALA A 135 23.28 9.43 0.50
CA ALA A 135 23.62 8.24 -0.26
C ALA A 135 22.41 7.57 -0.91
N ASP A 136 21.19 7.89 -0.48
CA ASP A 136 19.96 7.30 -1.01
C ASP A 136 19.74 7.71 -2.46
N LYS A 137 19.61 6.72 -3.34
CA LYS A 137 19.55 6.91 -4.80
C LYS A 137 18.64 5.89 -5.44
N ASN A 138 18.08 6.24 -6.57
CA ASN A 138 17.51 5.25 -7.51
C ASN A 138 18.60 4.23 -7.91
N GLY A 139 18.21 3.01 -8.18
CA GLY A 139 19.16 1.93 -8.51
C GLY A 139 19.73 1.19 -7.31
N MET A 140 19.37 1.59 -6.08
CA MET A 140 19.68 0.85 -4.86
C MET A 140 18.49 -0.04 -4.47
N SER A 141 18.77 -1.12 -3.75
CA SER A 141 17.71 -1.85 -3.05
C SER A 141 17.00 -0.94 -2.05
N PRO A 142 15.65 -0.97 -2.01
CA PRO A 142 14.90 -0.19 -1.02
C PRO A 142 15.34 -0.45 0.43
N ALA A 143 15.80 -1.63 0.75
CA ALA A 143 16.26 -1.99 2.09
C ALA A 143 17.49 -1.16 2.57
N PHE A 144 18.17 -0.47 1.65
CA PHE A 144 19.29 0.41 1.97
C PHE A 144 18.92 1.89 2.02
N TRP A 145 17.68 2.25 1.68
CA TRP A 145 17.23 3.62 1.82
C TRP A 145 16.98 3.97 3.28
N SER A 146 17.29 5.21 3.62
CA SER A 146 17.15 5.75 4.97
C SER A 146 15.95 6.70 5.00
N GLY A 147 14.89 6.32 5.67
CA GLY A 147 13.76 7.22 5.93
C GLY A 147 13.96 8.02 7.21
N GLY A 148 13.17 9.07 7.40
CA GLY A 148 13.23 9.83 8.64
C GLY A 148 12.28 11.01 8.71
N ILE A 149 12.61 11.92 9.64
CA ILE A 149 11.86 13.15 9.91
C ILE A 149 12.85 14.31 9.78
N GLN A 150 12.72 15.10 8.73
CA GLN A 150 13.50 16.33 8.56
C GLN A 150 12.81 17.29 7.59
N GLY A 151 13.17 18.57 7.66
CA GLY A 151 12.80 19.52 6.64
C GLY A 151 13.59 19.28 5.35
N ILE A 152 12.94 19.40 4.22
CA ILE A 152 13.52 19.28 2.89
C ILE A 152 13.33 20.57 2.12
N PRO A 153 14.09 20.82 1.03
CA PRO A 153 13.87 22.01 0.22
C PRO A 153 12.47 21.99 -0.40
N ASP A 154 11.73 23.08 -0.25
CA ASP A 154 10.34 23.26 -0.74
C ASP A 154 10.13 22.83 -2.20
N LYS A 155 11.14 22.96 -3.06
CA LYS A 155 11.06 22.52 -4.47
C LYS A 155 11.04 20.99 -4.64
N ASN A 156 11.34 20.24 -3.60
CA ASN A 156 11.36 18.80 -3.55
C ASN A 156 10.25 18.22 -2.65
N ASP A 157 9.56 19.09 -1.90
CA ASP A 157 8.54 18.74 -0.93
C ASP A 157 7.20 18.52 -1.66
N ILE A 158 6.69 17.30 -1.60
CA ILE A 158 5.47 16.87 -2.28
C ILE A 158 4.26 17.31 -1.46
N LEU A 159 3.27 17.87 -2.13
CA LEU A 159 1.98 18.22 -1.51
C LEU A 159 0.92 17.18 -1.85
N ASP A 160 0.68 16.96 -3.13
CA ASP A 160 -0.34 16.05 -3.63
C ASP A 160 0.22 15.22 -4.77
N ILE A 161 -0.22 13.97 -4.85
CA ILE A 161 -0.01 13.12 -6.01
C ILE A 161 -1.32 12.53 -6.50
N MET A 162 -1.38 12.29 -7.78
CA MET A 162 -2.50 11.63 -8.45
C MET A 162 -1.99 10.64 -9.47
N MET A 163 -2.72 9.56 -9.66
CA MET A 163 -2.46 8.61 -10.72
C MET A 163 -3.78 8.07 -11.26
N HIS A 164 -3.85 7.89 -12.56
CA HIS A 164 -4.96 7.22 -13.24
C HIS A 164 -4.44 6.32 -14.34
N VAL A 165 -5.07 5.17 -14.51
CA VAL A 165 -4.74 4.21 -15.57
C VAL A 165 -6.00 3.79 -16.29
N ARG A 166 -5.96 3.89 -17.63
CA ARG A 166 -7.06 3.50 -18.51
C ARG A 166 -6.57 3.00 -19.85
N ARG A 167 -7.46 2.32 -20.57
CA ARG A 167 -7.26 2.03 -21.98
C ARG A 167 -7.92 3.08 -22.88
N ALA A 168 -7.36 3.25 -24.06
CA ALA A 168 -7.88 4.22 -25.05
C ALA A 168 -9.22 3.80 -25.66
N GLY A 169 -9.63 2.56 -25.48
CA GLY A 169 -10.91 1.99 -25.92
C GLY A 169 -11.49 1.04 -24.85
N PRO A 170 -12.58 0.32 -25.19
CA PRO A 170 -13.28 -0.55 -24.24
C PRO A 170 -12.62 -1.93 -24.05
N ASN A 171 -11.69 -2.30 -24.91
CA ASN A 171 -11.08 -3.64 -24.91
C ASN A 171 -9.77 -3.66 -24.14
N THR A 172 -9.44 -4.83 -23.59
CA THR A 172 -8.17 -5.06 -22.91
C THR A 172 -6.96 -4.94 -23.83
N THR A 173 -7.14 -5.07 -25.14
CA THR A 173 -6.10 -4.91 -26.15
C THR A 173 -5.91 -3.47 -26.66
N ASP A 174 -6.80 -2.56 -26.27
CA ASP A 174 -6.64 -1.14 -26.60
C ASP A 174 -5.45 -0.53 -25.86
N SER A 175 -4.82 0.49 -26.43
CA SER A 175 -3.62 1.10 -25.86
C SER A 175 -3.79 1.50 -24.39
N LEU A 176 -2.86 1.05 -23.55
CA LEU A 176 -2.81 1.34 -22.14
C LEU A 176 -2.10 2.66 -21.87
N TRP A 177 -2.76 3.53 -21.13
CA TRP A 177 -2.27 4.85 -20.75
C TRP A 177 -2.20 5.00 -19.23
N MET A 178 -1.14 5.61 -18.75
CA MET A 178 -0.98 6.10 -17.40
C MET A 178 -0.97 7.62 -17.40
N PHE A 179 -1.64 8.21 -16.45
CA PHE A 179 -1.63 9.65 -16.15
C PHE A 179 -1.11 9.83 -14.74
N GLY A 180 -0.25 10.81 -14.55
CA GLY A 180 0.29 11.18 -13.26
C GLY A 180 0.16 12.66 -13.01
N GLY A 181 -0.12 13.03 -11.77
CA GLY A 181 -0.13 14.39 -11.29
C GLY A 181 0.72 14.51 -10.03
N ILE A 182 1.47 15.59 -9.91
CA ILE A 182 2.25 15.91 -8.71
C ILE A 182 2.24 17.41 -8.48
N SER A 183 2.06 17.82 -7.23
CA SER A 183 2.27 19.21 -6.82
C SER A 183 3.37 19.30 -5.77
N LEU A 184 4.16 20.36 -5.86
CA LEU A 184 5.30 20.64 -4.98
C LEU A 184 5.12 22.00 -4.29
N VAL A 185 5.72 22.16 -3.12
CA VAL A 185 5.56 23.39 -2.31
C VAL A 185 6.03 24.63 -3.05
N ASN A 186 7.18 24.56 -3.72
CA ASN A 186 7.77 25.70 -4.40
C ASN A 186 8.02 25.46 -5.89
N THR A 187 7.90 26.52 -6.68
CA THR A 187 8.04 26.51 -8.14
C THR A 187 9.40 27.03 -8.62
N THR A 188 10.29 27.44 -7.72
CA THR A 188 11.62 27.97 -8.05
C THR A 188 12.60 26.89 -8.48
N GLY A 189 13.22 27.08 -9.64
CA GLY A 189 14.23 26.16 -10.18
C GLY A 189 13.66 24.91 -10.85
N ASN A 190 14.56 24.06 -11.29
CA ASN A 190 14.17 22.78 -11.87
C ASN A 190 13.77 21.78 -10.78
N ARG A 191 12.77 20.97 -11.07
CA ARG A 191 12.18 19.98 -10.20
C ARG A 191 12.27 18.61 -10.84
N TYR A 192 12.51 17.58 -10.03
CA TYR A 192 12.79 16.23 -10.47
C TYR A 192 11.95 15.28 -9.65
N PHE A 193 11.16 14.45 -10.32
CA PHE A 193 10.27 13.50 -9.68
C PHE A 193 10.33 12.13 -10.35
N ASP A 194 9.95 11.12 -9.59
CA ASP A 194 9.95 9.73 -10.01
C ASP A 194 8.63 9.07 -9.61
N PHE A 195 7.97 8.42 -10.56
CA PHE A 195 6.85 7.52 -10.33
C PHE A 195 7.36 6.10 -10.51
N GLU A 196 7.58 5.41 -9.42
CA GLU A 196 8.14 4.06 -9.40
C GLU A 196 7.07 3.04 -9.06
N MET A 197 6.93 2.03 -9.91
CA MET A 197 5.90 1.01 -9.82
C MET A 197 6.53 -0.36 -9.64
N TYR A 198 6.10 -1.08 -8.61
CA TYR A 198 6.63 -2.37 -8.18
C TYR A 198 5.67 -3.50 -8.51
N GLN A 199 6.24 -4.64 -8.92
CA GLN A 199 5.52 -5.90 -9.10
C GLN A 199 5.17 -6.56 -7.78
N THR A 200 6.09 -6.48 -6.82
CA THR A 200 5.95 -7.05 -5.49
C THR A 200 5.69 -5.97 -4.46
N ASP A 201 5.52 -6.40 -3.24
CA ASP A 201 5.32 -5.49 -2.14
C ASP A 201 6.58 -4.66 -1.85
N ILE A 202 6.35 -3.43 -1.44
CA ILE A 202 7.33 -2.52 -0.87
C ILE A 202 6.65 -1.79 0.28
N SER A 203 7.35 -1.62 1.38
CA SER A 203 6.81 -0.91 2.54
C SER A 203 7.84 0.00 3.19
N TYR A 204 7.34 1.05 3.84
CA TYR A 204 8.11 1.94 4.68
C TYR A 204 7.58 1.89 6.10
N ASP A 205 8.44 1.50 7.03
CA ASP A 205 8.13 1.54 8.45
C ASP A 205 8.48 2.90 9.05
N ARG A 206 7.47 3.66 9.38
CA ARG A 206 7.65 5.01 9.93
C ARG A 206 8.14 5.03 11.38
N VAL A 207 7.95 3.96 12.12
CA VAL A 207 8.44 3.86 13.50
C VAL A 207 9.93 3.58 13.52
N SER A 208 10.38 2.58 12.77
CA SER A 208 11.79 2.27 12.62
C SER A 208 12.49 3.11 11.54
N GLN A 209 11.73 3.88 10.75
CA GLN A 209 12.20 4.71 9.64
C GLN A 209 12.95 3.90 8.58
N ARG A 210 12.48 2.68 8.30
CA ARG A 210 13.12 1.73 7.39
C ARG A 210 12.23 1.36 6.23
N TRP A 211 12.89 1.15 5.12
CA TRP A 211 12.31 0.62 3.91
C TRP A 211 12.50 -0.90 3.81
N TYR A 212 11.55 -1.56 3.16
CA TYR A 212 11.59 -2.99 2.85
C TYR A 212 11.11 -3.19 1.41
N GLY A 213 11.95 -3.81 0.57
CA GLY A 213 11.59 -4.28 -0.76
C GLY A 213 11.53 -5.81 -0.73
N TYR A 214 10.45 -6.37 -1.23
CA TYR A 214 10.17 -7.81 -1.20
C TYR A 214 10.42 -8.51 -2.53
N GLY A 215 10.85 -7.76 -3.54
CA GLY A 215 11.21 -8.32 -4.83
C GLY A 215 12.45 -9.23 -4.74
N PRO A 216 12.53 -10.29 -5.57
CA PRO A 216 13.57 -11.32 -5.50
C PRO A 216 14.96 -10.83 -5.96
N ASP A 217 15.01 -9.70 -6.66
CA ASP A 217 16.20 -9.19 -7.32
C ASP A 217 16.66 -7.89 -6.63
N GLU A 218 17.31 -8.01 -5.47
CA GLU A 218 17.76 -6.89 -4.63
C GLU A 218 16.60 -6.00 -4.11
N GLY A 219 15.46 -6.62 -3.74
CA GLY A 219 14.27 -5.91 -3.24
C GLY A 219 13.35 -5.39 -4.33
N HIS A 220 13.70 -5.56 -5.58
CA HIS A 220 12.95 -5.28 -6.79
C HIS A 220 12.59 -6.57 -7.54
N THR A 221 11.78 -6.45 -8.58
CA THR A 221 11.51 -7.53 -9.54
C THR A 221 12.06 -7.15 -10.90
N SER A 222 12.95 -7.99 -11.42
CA SER A 222 13.55 -7.72 -12.74
C SER A 222 12.67 -8.20 -13.89
N TRP A 223 12.67 -7.43 -14.98
CA TRP A 223 12.16 -7.86 -16.27
C TRP A 223 13.01 -9.00 -16.80
N LYS A 224 12.35 -10.05 -17.29
CA LYS A 224 13.03 -11.24 -17.84
C LYS A 224 12.71 -11.41 -19.31
N PHE A 225 13.70 -11.89 -20.05
CA PHE A 225 13.62 -12.06 -21.49
C PHE A 225 14.04 -13.48 -21.87
N ASN A 226 13.50 -13.97 -22.99
CA ASN A 226 14.06 -15.14 -23.65
C ASN A 226 15.22 -14.73 -24.61
N ALA A 227 15.91 -15.72 -25.16
CA ALA A 227 17.03 -15.49 -26.07
C ALA A 227 16.66 -14.71 -27.36
N ALA A 228 15.38 -14.71 -27.76
CA ALA A 228 14.88 -13.94 -28.87
C ALA A 228 14.54 -12.47 -28.53
N GLY A 229 14.70 -12.07 -27.27
CA GLY A 229 14.41 -10.72 -26.78
C GLY A 229 12.95 -10.47 -26.44
N ASN A 230 12.10 -11.50 -26.44
CA ASN A 230 10.73 -11.35 -25.97
C ASN A 230 10.69 -11.35 -24.45
N ILE A 231 9.86 -10.49 -23.88
CA ILE A 231 9.63 -10.43 -22.45
C ILE A 231 8.92 -11.73 -22.01
N THR A 232 9.43 -12.36 -20.94
CA THR A 232 8.85 -13.58 -20.35
C THR A 232 8.24 -13.33 -18.98
N SER A 233 8.66 -12.25 -18.29
CA SER A 233 8.09 -11.82 -17.02
C SER A 233 8.22 -10.30 -16.89
N PRO A 234 7.16 -9.60 -16.45
CA PRO A 234 7.25 -8.18 -16.13
C PRO A 234 8.09 -7.95 -14.88
N GLY A 235 8.63 -6.76 -14.76
CA GLY A 235 9.39 -6.27 -13.62
C GLY A 235 9.00 -4.85 -13.23
N ASP A 236 9.77 -4.26 -12.32
CA ASP A 236 9.53 -2.91 -11.83
C ASP A 236 9.88 -1.86 -12.89
N ILE A 237 9.15 -0.73 -12.85
CA ILE A 237 9.32 0.40 -13.76
C ILE A 237 9.41 1.69 -12.96
N ILE A 238 10.22 2.62 -13.45
CA ILE A 238 10.25 3.98 -12.96
C ILE A 238 10.12 4.96 -14.13
N PHE A 239 9.21 5.91 -14.00
CA PHE A 239 9.11 7.09 -14.86
C PHE A 239 9.75 8.25 -14.15
N ASN A 240 10.85 8.74 -14.67
CA ASN A 240 11.53 9.89 -14.10
C ASN A 240 11.30 11.12 -14.96
N GLY A 241 10.88 12.20 -14.32
CA GLY A 241 10.59 13.48 -14.95
C GLY A 241 11.52 14.60 -14.48
N GLU A 242 11.85 15.48 -15.43
CA GLU A 242 12.47 16.77 -15.16
C GLU A 242 11.55 17.89 -15.61
N PHE A 243 11.23 18.80 -14.71
CA PHE A 243 10.36 19.93 -14.96
C PHE A 243 11.11 21.24 -14.73
N GLN A 244 11.20 22.05 -15.78
CA GLN A 244 11.90 23.32 -15.71
C GLN A 244 11.06 24.40 -15.05
N SER A 245 11.72 25.43 -14.52
CA SER A 245 11.08 26.62 -13.95
C SER A 245 10.22 27.39 -14.97
N THR A 246 10.36 27.10 -16.26
CA THR A 246 9.62 27.68 -17.37
C THR A 246 8.32 26.97 -17.71
N ASN A 247 7.79 26.11 -16.85
CA ASN A 247 6.58 25.31 -17.08
C ASN A 247 6.70 24.22 -18.15
N VAL A 248 7.90 23.78 -18.46
CA VAL A 248 8.15 22.80 -19.50
C VAL A 248 8.64 21.52 -18.87
N LEU A 249 8.00 20.41 -19.22
CA LEU A 249 8.56 19.08 -18.98
C LEU A 249 9.76 18.91 -19.93
N SER A 250 10.97 19.10 -19.39
CA SER A 250 12.19 19.08 -20.22
C SER A 250 12.62 17.67 -20.57
N ASN A 251 12.34 16.73 -19.68
CA ASN A 251 12.63 15.31 -19.89
C ASN A 251 11.63 14.45 -19.15
N ILE A 252 11.23 13.35 -19.77
CA ILE A 252 10.59 12.20 -19.14
C ILE A 252 11.11 10.95 -19.80
N GLU A 253 11.53 9.98 -19.04
CA GLU A 253 11.98 8.68 -19.54
C GLU A 253 11.45 7.53 -18.69
N ALA A 254 11.31 6.38 -19.31
CA ALA A 254 11.02 5.13 -18.64
C ALA A 254 12.31 4.34 -18.42
N ARG A 255 12.44 3.75 -17.25
CA ARG A 255 13.49 2.79 -16.91
C ARG A 255 12.89 1.56 -16.31
N ILE A 256 13.48 0.41 -16.58
CA ILE A 256 13.04 -0.89 -16.08
C ILE A 256 14.15 -1.54 -15.27
N TRP A 257 13.75 -2.20 -14.18
CA TRP A 257 14.68 -2.98 -13.37
C TRP A 257 15.06 -4.26 -14.09
N VAL A 258 16.35 -4.47 -14.30
CA VAL A 258 16.84 -5.58 -15.14
C VAL A 258 18.18 -6.07 -14.65
N LYS A 259 18.47 -7.35 -14.92
CA LYS A 259 19.79 -7.91 -14.71
C LYS A 259 20.79 -7.30 -15.69
N LYS A 260 21.97 -6.91 -15.22
CA LYS A 260 23.02 -6.27 -16.03
C LYS A 260 23.44 -7.11 -17.23
N SER A 261 23.55 -8.43 -17.04
CA SER A 261 23.85 -9.35 -18.14
C SER A 261 22.81 -9.30 -19.26
N ASP A 262 21.54 -9.20 -18.92
CA ASP A 262 20.47 -9.17 -19.90
C ASP A 262 20.47 -7.84 -20.67
N TRP A 263 20.67 -6.72 -19.96
CA TRP A 263 20.87 -5.42 -20.60
C TRP A 263 22.04 -5.42 -21.59
N GLN A 264 23.13 -6.13 -21.29
CA GLN A 264 24.32 -6.19 -22.13
C GLN A 264 24.19 -7.14 -23.33
N THR A 265 23.39 -8.19 -23.22
CA THR A 265 23.38 -9.29 -24.21
C THR A 265 22.08 -9.46 -24.95
N ILE A 266 20.95 -9.04 -24.38
CA ILE A 266 19.62 -9.20 -24.96
C ILE A 266 19.26 -7.96 -25.78
N THR A 267 18.66 -8.17 -26.95
CA THR A 267 18.00 -7.11 -27.71
C THR A 267 16.48 -7.27 -27.59
N PRO A 268 15.81 -6.45 -26.75
CA PRO A 268 14.37 -6.57 -26.56
C PRO A 268 13.58 -6.35 -27.85
N THR A 269 12.49 -7.09 -28.03
CA THR A 269 11.64 -6.95 -29.24
C THR A 269 10.73 -5.73 -29.17
N GLY A 270 10.21 -5.36 -27.97
CA GLY A 270 9.22 -4.30 -27.76
C GLY A 270 9.82 -2.88 -27.70
N PHE A 271 11.08 -2.73 -27.30
CA PHE A 271 11.77 -1.45 -27.11
C PHE A 271 13.26 -1.60 -27.39
N SER A 272 13.99 -0.49 -27.36
CA SER A 272 15.45 -0.47 -27.45
C SER A 272 16.03 0.01 -26.13
N TRP A 273 17.23 -0.48 -25.78
CA TRP A 273 17.99 0.09 -24.67
C TRP A 273 18.40 1.52 -24.99
N GLY A 274 18.24 2.44 -24.05
CA GLY A 274 18.67 3.84 -24.18
C GLY A 274 20.15 4.08 -23.89
N GLY A 275 20.87 3.03 -23.49
CA GLY A 275 22.32 3.07 -23.27
C GLY A 275 22.77 3.41 -21.84
N LEU A 276 21.84 3.66 -20.91
CA LEU A 276 22.14 3.92 -19.50
C LEU A 276 21.71 2.71 -18.64
N PHE A 277 22.54 2.39 -17.66
CA PHE A 277 22.28 1.36 -16.65
C PHE A 277 22.77 1.87 -15.29
N ASP A 278 21.85 2.04 -14.36
CA ASP A 278 22.10 2.60 -13.04
C ASP A 278 21.71 1.61 -11.94
N GLY A 279 22.70 0.94 -11.37
CA GLY A 279 22.59 0.15 -10.15
C GLY A 279 23.15 0.90 -8.94
N ALA A 280 23.21 0.27 -7.79
CA ALA A 280 23.79 0.82 -6.56
C ALA A 280 25.27 1.21 -6.74
N SER A 281 25.98 0.49 -7.57
CA SER A 281 27.39 0.72 -7.92
C SER A 281 27.69 0.23 -9.33
N SER A 282 28.89 0.51 -9.83
CA SER A 282 29.37 -0.02 -11.11
C SER A 282 29.44 -1.55 -11.17
N GLY A 283 29.53 -2.21 -10.02
CA GLY A 283 29.55 -3.67 -9.88
C GLY A 283 28.19 -4.34 -9.69
N SER A 284 27.10 -3.58 -9.61
CA SER A 284 25.76 -4.12 -9.37
C SER A 284 25.33 -5.14 -10.42
N LEU A 285 24.70 -6.22 -9.96
CA LEU A 285 24.14 -7.26 -10.82
C LEU A 285 22.81 -6.84 -11.44
N TYR A 286 22.07 -6.02 -10.74
CA TYR A 286 20.78 -5.46 -11.14
C TYR A 286 20.80 -3.94 -11.11
N GLY A 287 19.89 -3.32 -11.83
CA GLY A 287 19.73 -1.88 -11.88
C GLY A 287 18.64 -1.43 -12.85
N TYR A 288 18.40 -0.14 -12.88
CA TYR A 288 17.49 0.49 -13.82
C TYR A 288 18.20 0.77 -15.16
N ALA A 289 17.69 0.20 -16.22
CA ALA A 289 18.10 0.50 -17.59
C ALA A 289 17.04 1.39 -18.26
N ASN A 290 17.46 2.49 -18.86
CA ASN A 290 16.54 3.31 -19.63
C ASN A 290 16.18 2.64 -20.96
N ILE A 291 14.92 2.86 -21.37
CA ILE A 291 14.36 2.28 -22.58
C ILE A 291 13.86 3.36 -23.52
N THR A 292 13.90 3.07 -24.81
CA THR A 292 13.34 3.92 -25.85
C THR A 292 12.39 3.12 -26.73
N PRO A 293 11.23 3.69 -27.10
CA PRO A 293 10.28 3.02 -27.96
C PRO A 293 10.86 2.72 -29.35
N LYS A 294 10.49 1.59 -29.94
CA LYS A 294 10.82 1.24 -31.32
C LYS A 294 9.86 1.83 -32.35
N VAL A 295 8.69 2.28 -31.91
CA VAL A 295 7.67 2.87 -32.77
C VAL A 295 7.75 4.38 -32.74
N ALA A 296 7.53 5.05 -33.87
CA ALA A 296 7.49 6.50 -33.92
C ALA A 296 6.23 7.08 -33.26
N GLY A 297 6.33 8.28 -32.74
CA GLY A 297 5.19 9.04 -32.21
C GLY A 297 5.45 9.65 -30.84
N THR A 298 4.43 10.27 -30.29
CA THR A 298 4.47 10.85 -28.95
C THR A 298 4.07 9.79 -27.93
N PHE A 299 4.95 9.51 -26.99
CA PHE A 299 4.73 8.54 -25.89
C PHE A 299 4.46 9.21 -24.57
N TYR A 300 5.04 10.39 -24.42
CA TYR A 300 4.98 11.21 -23.23
C TYR A 300 4.33 12.54 -23.55
N THR A 301 3.57 13.04 -22.62
CA THR A 301 3.03 14.40 -22.62
C THR A 301 3.11 14.91 -21.19
N GLY A 302 3.49 16.15 -20.99
CA GLY A 302 3.48 16.74 -19.66
C GLY A 302 3.43 18.27 -19.73
N LEU A 303 2.73 18.82 -18.76
CA LEU A 303 2.49 20.26 -18.65
C LEU A 303 2.41 20.64 -17.17
N GLY A 304 2.95 21.82 -16.82
CA GLY A 304 2.68 22.45 -15.52
C GLY A 304 1.53 23.41 -15.61
N SER A 305 0.90 23.68 -14.49
CA SER A 305 -0.21 24.63 -14.41
C SER A 305 0.17 25.96 -15.06
N PRO A 306 -0.53 26.39 -16.13
CA PRO A 306 -0.14 27.57 -16.91
C PRO A 306 -0.41 28.87 -16.16
N SER A 307 -1.26 28.83 -15.15
CA SER A 307 -1.64 29.94 -14.28
C SER A 307 -1.99 29.42 -12.89
N THR A 308 -2.33 30.31 -11.97
CA THR A 308 -2.93 29.89 -10.71
C THR A 308 -4.24 29.15 -10.98
N THR A 309 -4.33 27.92 -10.51
CA THR A 309 -5.46 27.01 -10.76
C THR A 309 -6.04 26.45 -9.47
N TRP A 310 -7.25 25.94 -9.55
CA TRP A 310 -7.94 25.30 -8.45
C TRP A 310 -7.20 24.02 -8.02
N SER A 311 -7.01 23.80 -6.72
CA SER A 311 -6.27 22.67 -6.15
C SER A 311 -7.17 21.46 -5.80
N GLY A 312 -8.34 21.36 -6.39
CA GLY A 312 -9.27 20.26 -6.19
C GLY A 312 -10.25 20.47 -5.03
N PRO A 313 -11.17 19.50 -4.83
CA PRO A 313 -12.21 19.57 -3.81
C PRO A 313 -11.66 19.47 -2.39
N PHE A 314 -10.44 18.98 -2.22
CA PHE A 314 -9.78 18.86 -0.94
C PHE A 314 -9.06 20.14 -0.49
N GLY A 315 -9.04 21.19 -1.30
CA GLY A 315 -8.47 22.48 -0.98
C GLY A 315 -7.07 22.42 -0.34
N LEU A 316 -6.26 23.41 -0.55
CA LEU A 316 -4.90 23.47 -0.03
C LEU A 316 -4.69 24.78 0.71
N VAL A 317 -4.30 24.74 1.99
CA VAL A 317 -3.83 25.88 2.75
C VAL A 317 -2.59 25.49 3.52
N LEU A 318 -1.53 26.26 3.38
CA LEU A 318 -0.37 26.21 4.25
C LEU A 318 -0.64 27.16 5.43
N GLN A 319 -0.74 26.60 6.63
CA GLN A 319 -0.94 27.38 7.84
C GLN A 319 0.10 26.95 8.89
N ASP A 320 0.83 27.91 9.44
CA ASP A 320 1.86 27.69 10.45
C ASP A 320 2.84 26.55 10.10
N ASN A 321 3.31 26.55 8.85
CA ASN A 321 4.17 25.50 8.29
C ASN A 321 3.54 24.11 8.32
N SER A 322 2.24 23.98 8.46
CA SER A 322 1.52 22.74 8.32
C SER A 322 0.50 22.81 7.20
N LEU A 323 0.33 21.69 6.52
CA LEU A 323 -0.62 21.56 5.45
C LEU A 323 -2.00 21.27 6.04
N GLN A 324 -3.00 22.04 5.65
CA GLN A 324 -4.38 21.87 6.08
C GLN A 324 -5.27 21.59 4.87
N PHE A 325 -6.23 20.72 5.03
CA PHE A 325 -7.35 20.64 4.12
C PHE A 325 -8.30 21.80 4.39
N THR A 326 -8.75 22.45 3.33
CA THR A 326 -9.85 23.41 3.41
C THR A 326 -11.05 22.87 2.64
N SER A 327 -12.24 23.31 3.04
CA SER A 327 -13.39 23.17 2.13
C SER A 327 -13.05 23.91 0.83
N PRO A 328 -13.46 23.36 -0.33
CA PRO A 328 -13.16 23.98 -1.60
C PRO A 328 -13.71 25.40 -1.60
N ALA A 329 -12.80 26.34 -1.55
CA ALA A 329 -13.19 27.72 -1.78
C ALA A 329 -13.59 27.87 -3.26
N PRO A 330 -14.62 28.66 -3.57
CA PRO A 330 -14.92 29.00 -4.95
C PRO A 330 -13.67 29.46 -5.68
N ALA A 331 -13.60 29.24 -6.98
CA ALA A 331 -12.43 29.56 -7.81
C ALA A 331 -11.90 31.01 -7.71
N SER A 332 -12.62 31.88 -6.99
CA SER A 332 -12.30 33.30 -6.81
C SER A 332 -11.41 33.66 -5.61
N THR A 333 -11.13 32.70 -4.69
CA THR A 333 -10.32 32.96 -3.49
C THR A 333 -8.89 32.46 -3.64
N THR A 334 -7.94 33.07 -2.92
CA THR A 334 -6.52 32.66 -2.94
C THR A 334 -6.26 31.33 -2.24
N ASN A 335 -7.14 30.93 -1.34
CA ASN A 335 -7.05 29.63 -0.65
C ASN A 335 -7.61 28.52 -1.52
N GLY A 336 -7.00 27.34 -1.47
CA GLY A 336 -7.41 26.19 -2.27
C GLY A 336 -6.98 26.27 -3.74
N LYS A 337 -5.83 26.89 -4.02
CA LYS A 337 -5.28 27.00 -5.36
C LYS A 337 -3.81 26.60 -5.39
N TYR A 338 -3.43 25.95 -6.48
CA TYR A 338 -2.03 25.86 -6.88
C TYR A 338 -1.63 27.16 -7.58
N THR A 339 -0.45 27.64 -7.30
CA THR A 339 0.15 28.73 -8.08
C THR A 339 0.61 28.23 -9.44
N GLN A 340 0.93 29.14 -10.35
CA GLN A 340 1.50 28.77 -11.65
C GLN A 340 2.70 27.83 -11.47
N SER A 341 2.78 26.77 -12.25
CA SER A 341 3.82 25.73 -12.24
C SER A 341 3.86 24.84 -10.98
N GLN A 342 3.00 25.02 -10.02
CA GLN A 342 3.01 24.25 -8.78
C GLN A 342 2.48 22.82 -8.99
N PHE A 343 1.46 22.66 -9.83
CA PHE A 343 0.95 21.36 -10.26
C PHE A 343 1.58 20.98 -11.60
N ILE A 344 1.99 19.74 -11.70
CA ILE A 344 2.60 19.13 -12.88
C ILE A 344 1.78 17.89 -13.23
N GLU A 345 1.39 17.80 -14.47
CA GLU A 345 0.62 16.69 -15.01
C GLU A 345 1.33 16.06 -16.19
N PHE A 346 1.25 14.75 -16.31
CA PHE A 346 1.85 14.03 -17.43
C PHE A 346 1.06 12.78 -17.81
N SER A 347 1.31 12.27 -19.00
CA SER A 347 0.78 11.01 -19.48
C SER A 347 1.86 10.15 -20.16
N VAL A 348 1.68 8.84 -20.08
CA VAL A 348 2.56 7.83 -20.68
C VAL A 348 1.74 6.78 -21.40
N ASN A 349 2.10 6.48 -22.65
CA ASN A 349 1.54 5.36 -23.40
C ASN A 349 2.37 4.09 -23.17
N LEU A 350 1.91 3.25 -22.24
CA LEU A 350 2.61 2.02 -21.85
C LEU A 350 2.67 0.98 -22.99
N THR A 351 1.62 0.89 -23.81
CA THR A 351 1.60 -0.03 -24.94
C THR A 351 2.67 0.32 -25.97
N LYS A 352 2.79 1.61 -26.31
CA LYS A 352 3.82 2.07 -27.26
C LYS A 352 5.25 1.92 -26.72
N LEU A 353 5.41 1.95 -25.40
CA LEU A 353 6.69 1.66 -24.75
C LEU A 353 7.04 0.16 -24.74
N GLY A 354 6.12 -0.72 -25.17
CA GLY A 354 6.32 -2.17 -25.09
C GLY A 354 6.18 -2.73 -23.67
N LEU A 355 5.49 -2.02 -22.79
CA LEU A 355 5.34 -2.35 -21.37
C LEU A 355 3.93 -2.80 -21.00
N ASP A 356 3.02 -2.88 -21.95
CA ASP A 356 1.64 -3.32 -21.73
C ASP A 356 1.58 -4.86 -21.63
N PRO A 357 1.15 -5.42 -20.48
CA PRO A 357 1.13 -6.87 -20.28
C PRO A 357 0.26 -7.63 -21.28
N VAL A 358 -0.88 -7.08 -21.65
CA VAL A 358 -1.82 -7.74 -22.57
C VAL A 358 -1.19 -7.89 -23.95
N THR A 359 -0.54 -6.85 -24.45
CA THR A 359 0.13 -6.91 -25.76
C THR A 359 1.42 -7.72 -25.71
N THR A 360 2.05 -7.82 -24.54
CA THR A 360 3.35 -8.50 -24.38
C THR A 360 3.18 -10.00 -24.12
N PHE A 361 2.19 -10.41 -23.33
CA PHE A 361 2.03 -11.81 -22.92
C PHE A 361 0.88 -12.53 -23.63
N GLY A 362 0.03 -11.80 -24.36
CA GLY A 362 -1.07 -12.39 -25.14
C GLY A 362 -2.13 -13.12 -24.31
N THR A 363 -2.09 -12.97 -23.01
CA THR A 363 -3.03 -13.61 -22.07
C THR A 363 -4.09 -12.59 -21.64
N ASP A 364 -5.22 -13.09 -21.20
CA ASP A 364 -6.29 -12.28 -20.58
C ASP A 364 -5.81 -11.75 -19.21
N VAL A 365 -4.68 -11.04 -19.23
CA VAL A 365 -4.14 -10.40 -18.05
C VAL A 365 -4.90 -9.11 -17.85
N CYS A 366 -5.90 -9.17 -17.03
CA CYS A 366 -6.45 -7.98 -16.39
C CYS A 366 -5.42 -7.32 -15.51
N GLY A 367 -4.24 -7.46 -15.85
CA GLY A 367 -3.18 -7.01 -15.05
C GLY A 367 -2.72 -5.69 -15.58
N THR A 368 -2.86 -4.74 -14.74
CA THR A 368 -1.76 -3.83 -14.66
C THR A 368 -0.65 -4.61 -14.01
N PRO A 369 0.54 -4.50 -14.53
CA PRO A 369 1.65 -5.28 -14.04
C PRO A 369 2.19 -4.79 -12.69
N PHE A 370 1.51 -3.88 -12.00
CA PHE A 370 2.08 -3.21 -10.82
C PHE A 370 1.17 -3.35 -9.62
N ASN A 371 1.75 -3.70 -8.48
CA ASN A 371 1.03 -3.83 -7.21
C ASN A 371 1.19 -2.61 -6.32
N ARG A 372 2.32 -1.91 -6.41
CA ARG A 372 2.64 -0.76 -5.57
C ARG A 372 3.17 0.43 -6.38
N LEU A 373 2.87 1.63 -5.92
CA LEU A 373 3.41 2.89 -6.40
C LEU A 373 4.19 3.57 -5.27
N VAL A 374 5.37 4.08 -5.59
CA VAL A 374 6.12 5.04 -4.76
C VAL A 374 6.40 6.27 -5.62
N VAL A 375 6.03 7.45 -5.15
CA VAL A 375 6.39 8.71 -5.80
C VAL A 375 7.47 9.38 -5.00
N LYS A 376 8.51 9.84 -5.67
CA LYS A 376 9.73 10.39 -5.04
C LYS A 376 10.19 11.66 -5.73
N THR A 377 10.98 12.47 -5.04
CA THR A 377 11.70 13.62 -5.62
C THR A 377 13.21 13.47 -5.49
N ARG A 378 13.94 14.12 -6.40
CA ARG A 378 15.41 14.09 -6.46
C ARG A 378 16.02 15.48 -6.40
N ALA A 379 17.26 15.55 -5.89
CA ALA A 379 17.99 16.81 -5.76
C ALA A 379 18.39 17.44 -7.11
N SER A 380 18.60 16.63 -8.15
CA SER A 380 19.08 17.08 -9.47
C SER A 380 18.63 16.18 -10.63
N ALA A 381 18.97 16.55 -11.86
CA ALA A 381 18.62 15.82 -13.09
C ALA A 381 19.19 14.40 -13.17
N SER A 382 20.30 14.12 -12.48
CA SER A 382 20.86 12.77 -12.50
C SER A 382 19.87 11.76 -11.95
N PHE A 383 19.70 10.63 -12.61
CA PHE A 383 18.87 9.52 -12.13
C PHE A 383 19.34 9.00 -10.76
N THR A 384 20.66 9.01 -10.55
CA THR A 384 21.30 8.62 -9.29
C THR A 384 21.58 9.80 -8.36
N ALA A 385 20.85 10.92 -8.51
CA ALA A 385 20.90 12.01 -7.55
C ALA A 385 20.29 11.57 -6.21
N GLU A 386 20.67 12.29 -5.17
CA GLU A 386 20.12 12.10 -3.83
C GLU A 386 18.60 12.20 -3.84
N LEU A 387 17.94 11.22 -3.26
CA LEU A 387 16.49 11.22 -3.03
C LEU A 387 16.16 12.21 -1.90
N LYS A 388 15.01 12.86 -1.98
CA LYS A 388 14.62 13.90 -1.03
C LYS A 388 13.33 13.56 -0.31
N ASP A 389 12.25 13.45 -1.01
CA ASP A 389 10.92 13.23 -0.49
C ASP A 389 10.26 12.03 -1.12
N PHE A 390 9.29 11.42 -0.43
CA PHE A 390 8.51 10.33 -0.98
C PHE A 390 7.10 10.28 -0.39
N VAL A 391 6.17 9.90 -1.21
CA VAL A 391 4.86 9.45 -0.73
C VAL A 391 4.96 7.98 -0.38
N ALA A 392 4.44 7.61 0.80
CA ALA A 392 4.45 6.22 1.26
C ALA A 392 3.90 5.24 0.21
N PRO A 393 4.42 4.02 0.15
CA PRO A 393 3.96 3.03 -0.82
C PRO A 393 2.45 2.84 -0.84
N ILE A 394 1.87 2.87 -2.03
CA ILE A 394 0.43 2.87 -2.27
C ILE A 394 0.07 1.63 -3.08
N ASP A 395 -1.00 0.94 -2.67
CA ASP A 395 -1.55 -0.17 -3.44
C ASP A 395 -2.17 0.31 -4.76
N LEU A 396 -1.83 -0.38 -5.84
CA LEU A 396 -2.48 -0.24 -7.13
C LEU A 396 -3.34 -1.47 -7.41
N PHE A 397 -4.47 -1.25 -8.11
CA PHE A 397 -5.31 -2.31 -8.64
C PHE A 397 -5.73 -3.37 -7.61
N LEU A 398 -6.69 -3.03 -6.77
CA LEU A 398 -7.27 -3.99 -5.83
C LEU A 398 -7.88 -5.16 -6.62
N ALA A 399 -7.19 -6.29 -6.61
CA ALA A 399 -7.75 -7.54 -7.09
C ALA A 399 -8.99 -7.91 -6.25
N PRO A 400 -10.02 -8.53 -6.84
CA PRO A 400 -11.12 -9.06 -6.06
C PRO A 400 -10.57 -10.05 -5.04
N ARG A 401 -11.09 -10.01 -3.82
CA ARG A 401 -10.81 -10.96 -2.76
C ARG A 401 -12.14 -11.55 -2.34
N ALA A 402 -12.46 -12.75 -2.79
CA ALA A 402 -13.55 -13.48 -2.22
C ALA A 402 -13.13 -13.93 -0.82
N GLU A 403 -13.88 -13.54 0.17
CA GLU A 403 -13.74 -13.98 1.55
C GLU A 403 -15.16 -14.18 2.06
N ALA A 404 -15.53 -15.39 2.40
CA ALA A 404 -16.89 -15.75 2.73
C ALA A 404 -16.98 -16.41 4.10
N LEU A 405 -18.04 -16.10 4.84
CA LEU A 405 -18.30 -16.65 6.15
C LEU A 405 -19.73 -17.15 6.27
N ALA A 406 -19.93 -18.21 7.02
CA ALA A 406 -21.24 -18.71 7.42
C ALA A 406 -21.60 -18.19 8.81
N ASP A 407 -22.84 -17.79 9.00
CA ASP A 407 -23.39 -17.39 10.31
C ASP A 407 -23.61 -18.60 11.24
N VAL A 408 -23.96 -19.76 10.65
CA VAL A 408 -24.11 -21.03 11.36
C VAL A 408 -23.34 -22.10 10.60
N PRO A 409 -22.03 -22.26 10.85
CA PRO A 409 -21.21 -23.17 10.07
C PRO A 409 -21.27 -24.64 10.56
N ILE A 410 -22.05 -24.89 11.63
CA ILE A 410 -22.29 -26.26 12.08
C ILE A 410 -23.75 -26.45 12.50
N PHE A 411 -24.35 -27.47 11.92
CA PHE A 411 -25.67 -27.95 12.33
C PHE A 411 -25.52 -28.94 13.47
N CYS A 412 -25.92 -28.53 14.66
CA CYS A 412 -25.80 -29.32 15.89
C CYS A 412 -27.04 -30.16 16.15
N GLY A 413 -26.91 -31.49 16.10
CA GLY A 413 -27.95 -32.43 16.49
C GLY A 413 -29.20 -32.45 15.59
N SER A 414 -29.44 -31.39 14.84
CA SER A 414 -30.51 -31.31 13.84
C SER A 414 -30.06 -30.49 12.65
N MET A 415 -30.62 -30.77 11.47
CA MET A 415 -30.42 -29.91 10.29
C MET A 415 -30.98 -28.52 10.56
N GLY A 416 -30.26 -27.52 10.11
CA GLY A 416 -30.58 -26.11 10.26
C GLY A 416 -30.51 -25.36 8.94
N VAL A 417 -30.56 -24.05 9.04
CA VAL A 417 -30.35 -23.14 7.91
C VAL A 417 -29.18 -22.22 8.27
N SER A 418 -28.27 -22.02 7.34
CA SER A 418 -27.16 -21.08 7.48
C SER A 418 -27.14 -20.10 6.33
N GLN A 419 -26.76 -18.85 6.63
CA GLN A 419 -26.47 -17.86 5.62
C GLN A 419 -24.96 -17.76 5.45
N ILE A 420 -24.48 -17.95 4.24
CA ILE A 420 -23.08 -17.73 3.87
C ILE A 420 -23.02 -16.42 3.11
N GLN A 421 -22.15 -15.50 3.55
CA GLN A 421 -22.01 -14.20 2.92
C GLN A 421 -20.56 -13.84 2.65
N VAL A 422 -20.33 -13.14 1.55
CA VAL A 422 -19.03 -12.53 1.23
C VAL A 422 -18.82 -11.33 2.15
N GLN A 423 -17.64 -11.25 2.73
CA GLN A 423 -17.22 -10.10 3.53
C GLN A 423 -16.88 -8.93 2.61
N ASN A 424 -17.31 -7.71 2.97
CA ASN A 424 -17.04 -6.49 2.20
C ASN A 424 -17.39 -6.63 0.69
N PRO A 425 -18.63 -6.98 0.34
CA PRO A 425 -19.00 -7.21 -1.04
C PRO A 425 -18.87 -5.93 -1.87
N SER A 426 -18.29 -6.05 -3.06
CA SER A 426 -18.14 -4.94 -4.00
C SER A 426 -19.33 -4.89 -4.96
N ALA A 427 -19.91 -3.70 -5.13
CA ALA A 427 -20.99 -3.47 -6.10
C ALA A 427 -20.54 -3.69 -7.56
N SER A 428 -19.22 -3.65 -7.82
CA SER A 428 -18.64 -3.91 -9.14
C SER A 428 -18.36 -5.39 -9.41
N SER A 429 -18.79 -6.27 -8.53
CA SER A 429 -18.52 -7.71 -8.64
C SER A 429 -19.79 -8.51 -8.87
N VAL A 430 -19.64 -9.60 -9.59
CA VAL A 430 -20.64 -10.66 -9.72
C VAL A 430 -20.17 -11.85 -8.90
N TYR A 431 -21.05 -12.36 -8.05
CA TYR A 431 -20.78 -13.52 -7.20
C TYR A 431 -21.60 -14.71 -7.70
N THR A 432 -20.95 -15.86 -7.82
CA THR A 432 -21.60 -17.12 -8.20
C THR A 432 -21.16 -18.21 -7.21
N TRP A 433 -22.14 -18.94 -6.69
CA TRP A 433 -21.90 -20.00 -5.72
C TRP A 433 -22.12 -21.37 -6.33
N THR A 434 -21.29 -22.30 -5.95
CA THR A 434 -21.40 -23.73 -6.32
C THR A 434 -21.16 -24.60 -5.09
N THR A 435 -21.69 -25.80 -5.12
CA THR A 435 -21.43 -26.81 -4.09
C THR A 435 -21.34 -28.17 -4.75
N PRO A 436 -20.32 -29.00 -4.43
CA PRO A 436 -20.24 -30.39 -4.90
C PRO A 436 -21.07 -31.35 -4.06
N ASP A 437 -21.38 -31.01 -2.79
CA ASP A 437 -21.86 -31.95 -1.77
C ASP A 437 -22.91 -31.35 -0.82
N GLY A 438 -23.28 -30.08 -0.99
CA GLY A 438 -24.28 -29.40 -0.18
C GLY A 438 -25.54 -29.06 -0.95
N HIS A 439 -26.41 -28.20 -0.38
CA HIS A 439 -27.62 -27.70 -1.03
C HIS A 439 -27.79 -26.20 -0.78
N ILE A 440 -27.98 -25.43 -1.86
CA ILE A 440 -28.26 -23.98 -1.84
C ILE A 440 -29.75 -23.76 -1.96
N VAL A 441 -30.33 -23.04 -1.03
CA VAL A 441 -31.76 -22.71 -1.02
C VAL A 441 -31.96 -21.40 -1.79
N GLY A 442 -32.61 -21.48 -2.94
CA GLY A 442 -32.93 -20.33 -3.76
C GLY A 442 -31.83 -19.95 -4.75
N SER A 443 -31.42 -18.66 -4.76
CA SER A 443 -30.44 -18.16 -5.73
C SER A 443 -29.03 -18.57 -5.38
N SER A 444 -28.27 -19.02 -6.38
CA SER A 444 -26.83 -19.25 -6.29
C SER A 444 -25.98 -18.06 -6.76
N THR A 445 -26.60 -16.89 -6.91
CA THR A 445 -25.90 -15.66 -7.31
C THR A 445 -26.14 -14.55 -6.31
N GLY A 446 -25.16 -13.63 -6.20
CA GLY A 446 -25.20 -12.52 -5.25
C GLY A 446 -24.19 -12.67 -4.11
N PRO A 447 -24.06 -11.65 -3.26
CA PRO A 447 -23.03 -11.62 -2.21
C PRO A 447 -23.32 -12.56 -1.03
N HIS A 448 -24.49 -13.19 -0.99
CA HIS A 448 -24.85 -14.17 0.04
C HIS A 448 -25.73 -15.26 -0.54
N ILE A 449 -25.72 -16.40 0.13
CA ILE A 449 -26.64 -17.55 -0.14
C ILE A 449 -27.20 -18.07 1.17
N VAL A 450 -28.28 -18.82 1.05
CA VAL A 450 -28.83 -19.60 2.17
C VAL A 450 -28.63 -21.08 1.86
N VAL A 451 -28.21 -21.85 2.85
CA VAL A 451 -27.94 -23.29 2.74
C VAL A 451 -28.61 -24.04 3.89
N ASP A 452 -29.07 -25.26 3.61
CA ASP A 452 -29.79 -26.10 4.57
C ASP A 452 -29.18 -27.49 4.74
N SER A 453 -28.01 -27.72 4.15
CA SER A 453 -27.31 -29.00 4.20
C SER A 453 -25.83 -28.80 4.53
N PRO A 454 -25.21 -29.75 5.23
CA PRO A 454 -23.76 -29.81 5.33
C PRO A 454 -23.14 -29.97 3.95
N GLY A 455 -21.95 -29.40 3.77
CA GLY A 455 -21.23 -29.46 2.49
C GLY A 455 -20.21 -28.33 2.34
N HIS A 456 -19.52 -28.33 1.20
CA HIS A 456 -18.58 -27.31 0.82
C HIS A 456 -19.23 -26.35 -0.17
N TYR A 457 -19.21 -25.06 0.16
CA TYR A 457 -19.82 -23.99 -0.64
C TYR A 457 -18.73 -23.06 -1.14
N MET A 458 -18.55 -23.03 -2.45
CA MET A 458 -17.52 -22.22 -3.09
C MET A 458 -18.15 -20.99 -3.73
N VAL A 459 -17.68 -19.81 -3.36
CA VAL A 459 -18.00 -18.56 -4.05
C VAL A 459 -16.92 -18.25 -5.08
N THR A 460 -17.34 -17.85 -6.26
CA THR A 460 -16.49 -17.21 -7.27
C THR A 460 -16.91 -15.77 -7.42
N GLN A 461 -16.01 -14.86 -7.17
CA GLN A 461 -16.17 -13.44 -7.40
C GLN A 461 -15.51 -13.06 -8.71
N ARG A 462 -16.25 -12.37 -9.58
CA ARG A 462 -15.74 -11.78 -10.82
C ARG A 462 -16.10 -10.31 -10.88
N LEU A 463 -15.27 -9.50 -11.51
CA LEU A 463 -15.65 -8.11 -11.80
C LEU A 463 -16.76 -8.08 -12.84
N SER A 464 -17.73 -7.16 -12.67
CA SER A 464 -18.92 -7.05 -13.54
C SER A 464 -18.61 -6.51 -14.92
N ALA A 465 -17.48 -5.85 -15.11
CA ALA A 465 -17.07 -5.28 -16.40
C ALA A 465 -15.53 -5.24 -16.52
N GLY A 466 -15.06 -5.17 -17.73
CA GLY A 466 -13.65 -5.07 -18.04
C GLY A 466 -12.98 -6.44 -18.09
N CYS A 467 -11.87 -6.53 -17.47
CA CYS A 467 -11.10 -7.74 -17.31
C CYS A 467 -11.84 -8.81 -16.50
N ASN A 468 -11.37 -10.04 -16.55
CA ASN A 468 -11.96 -11.21 -15.89
C ASN A 468 -11.12 -11.71 -14.70
N PRO A 469 -10.54 -10.85 -13.82
CA PRO A 469 -9.92 -11.39 -12.62
C PRO A 469 -11.04 -11.99 -11.79
N TYR A 470 -10.77 -13.16 -11.26
CA TYR A 470 -11.68 -13.84 -10.35
C TYR A 470 -10.92 -14.21 -9.07
N ALA A 471 -11.67 -14.23 -7.99
CA ALA A 471 -11.23 -14.81 -6.74
C ALA A 471 -12.25 -15.85 -6.33
N TYR A 472 -11.85 -16.79 -5.53
CA TYR A 472 -12.74 -17.80 -4.96
C TYR A 472 -12.39 -18.05 -3.50
N ASP A 473 -13.40 -18.47 -2.76
CA ASP A 473 -13.26 -18.94 -1.40
C ASP A 473 -14.23 -20.11 -1.17
N THR A 474 -13.93 -20.94 -0.19
CA THR A 474 -14.73 -22.12 0.12
C THR A 474 -15.05 -22.14 1.61
N VAL A 475 -16.35 -22.24 1.91
CA VAL A 475 -16.88 -22.38 3.26
C VAL A 475 -17.44 -23.77 3.44
N ALA A 476 -17.06 -24.44 4.52
CA ALA A 476 -17.62 -25.72 4.91
C ALA A 476 -18.73 -25.55 5.95
N ILE A 477 -19.87 -26.18 5.72
CA ILE A 477 -20.92 -26.40 6.72
C ILE A 477 -20.82 -27.85 7.16
N VAL A 478 -20.70 -28.09 8.46
CA VAL A 478 -20.54 -29.43 9.03
C VAL A 478 -21.78 -29.85 9.81
N TYR A 479 -22.11 -31.12 9.82
CA TYR A 479 -23.11 -31.68 10.74
C TYR A 479 -22.42 -32.41 11.87
N ASP A 480 -22.77 -32.07 13.10
CA ASP A 480 -22.34 -32.81 14.28
C ASP A 480 -23.56 -33.31 15.07
N SER A 481 -23.70 -34.62 15.11
CA SER A 481 -24.77 -35.25 15.89
C SER A 481 -24.57 -35.21 17.39
N GLN A 482 -23.34 -34.90 17.84
CA GLN A 482 -22.94 -34.94 19.23
C GLN A 482 -22.36 -33.63 19.73
N CYS A 483 -22.85 -32.49 19.36
CA CYS A 483 -22.40 -31.17 19.85
C CYS A 483 -22.11 -31.18 21.36
N GLY A 484 -21.17 -31.93 21.77
CA GLY A 484 -20.85 -32.29 23.15
C GLY A 484 -19.53 -31.73 23.62
N VAL A 485 -19.64 -31.00 24.59
CA VAL A 485 -18.87 -30.22 25.53
C VAL A 485 -17.46 -30.77 25.84
N LEU A 486 -16.42 -30.18 25.23
CA LEU A 486 -15.16 -29.92 25.94
C LEU A 486 -14.74 -28.47 25.62
N ASP A 487 -14.46 -27.70 26.64
CA ASP A 487 -14.08 -26.29 26.52
C ASP A 487 -12.65 -26.17 25.94
N ALA A 488 -12.50 -25.52 24.80
CA ALA A 488 -11.19 -25.16 24.28
C ALA A 488 -10.51 -24.18 25.27
N THR A 489 -9.42 -24.64 25.86
CA THR A 489 -8.65 -23.82 26.82
C THR A 489 -7.55 -23.09 26.09
N ILE A 490 -7.51 -21.79 26.19
CA ILE A 490 -6.41 -20.97 25.68
C ILE A 490 -5.18 -21.22 26.55
N LEU A 491 -4.14 -21.76 25.94
CA LEU A 491 -2.85 -22.02 26.60
C LEU A 491 -1.94 -20.82 26.56
N ASP A 492 -1.98 -20.06 25.45
CA ASP A 492 -1.19 -18.86 25.23
C ASP A 492 -1.91 -17.92 24.26
N PHE A 493 -1.84 -16.61 24.53
CA PHE A 493 -2.28 -15.56 23.60
C PHE A 493 -1.35 -14.36 23.74
N LYS A 494 -0.65 -14.04 22.69
CA LYS A 494 0.36 -12.97 22.67
C LYS A 494 0.31 -12.19 21.36
N GLY A 495 0.85 -10.98 21.42
CA GLY A 495 0.91 -10.12 20.26
C GLY A 495 2.27 -9.41 20.15
N THR A 496 2.67 -9.17 18.94
CA THR A 496 3.83 -8.34 18.58
C THR A 496 3.36 -7.29 17.59
N ILE A 497 3.84 -6.07 17.70
CA ILE A 497 3.58 -5.02 16.72
C ILE A 497 4.88 -4.65 16.03
N ASN A 498 4.83 -4.63 14.71
CA ASN A 498 5.91 -4.16 13.86
C ASN A 498 5.29 -3.45 12.66
N ASN A 499 5.73 -2.22 12.37
CA ASN A 499 5.26 -1.44 11.22
C ASN A 499 3.73 -1.26 11.19
N ASN A 500 3.11 -0.92 12.32
CA ASN A 500 1.66 -0.85 12.47
C ASN A 500 0.89 -2.13 12.09
N ILE A 501 1.60 -3.23 11.87
CA ILE A 501 1.00 -4.54 11.72
C ILE A 501 1.19 -5.28 13.04
N THR A 502 0.10 -5.61 13.67
CA THR A 502 0.10 -6.47 14.85
C THR A 502 0.03 -7.91 14.40
N ARG A 503 1.00 -8.72 14.77
CA ARG A 503 0.91 -10.17 14.71
C ARG A 503 0.43 -10.69 16.05
N LEU A 504 -0.58 -11.52 16.00
CA LEU A 504 -1.19 -12.17 17.16
C LEU A 504 -1.02 -13.68 17.00
N ASP A 505 -0.40 -14.30 17.99
CA ASP A 505 -0.16 -15.74 18.04
C ASP A 505 -0.92 -16.34 19.24
N TRP A 506 -1.58 -17.46 19.06
CA TRP A 506 -2.23 -18.16 20.16
C TRP A 506 -2.13 -19.67 20.01
N THR A 507 -2.21 -20.33 21.14
CA THR A 507 -2.26 -21.80 21.24
C THR A 507 -3.42 -22.20 22.10
N ILE A 508 -4.19 -23.17 21.65
CA ILE A 508 -5.30 -23.75 22.40
C ILE A 508 -5.03 -25.23 22.70
N ALA A 509 -5.49 -25.69 23.83
CA ALA A 509 -5.64 -27.12 24.10
C ALA A 509 -6.96 -27.58 23.49
N ASP A 510 -6.89 -28.64 22.72
CA ASP A 510 -8.02 -29.25 22.04
C ASP A 510 -8.81 -28.29 21.13
N ASN A 511 -8.64 -28.44 19.82
CA ASN A 511 -9.35 -27.64 18.84
C ASN A 511 -10.63 -28.33 18.31
N GLN A 512 -11.03 -29.46 18.87
CA GLN A 512 -12.12 -30.27 18.34
C GLN A 512 -13.46 -29.54 18.25
N ASN A 513 -13.70 -28.63 19.19
CA ASN A 513 -14.96 -27.87 19.29
C ASN A 513 -14.82 -26.40 18.89
N VAL A 514 -13.72 -26.03 18.28
CA VAL A 514 -13.49 -24.67 17.84
C VAL A 514 -13.82 -24.57 16.37
N LEU A 515 -14.62 -23.58 16.06
CA LEU A 515 -15.05 -23.27 14.72
C LEU A 515 -14.13 -22.26 14.06
N TYR A 516 -14.02 -21.10 14.69
CA TYR A 516 -13.14 -20.04 14.28
C TYR A 516 -12.78 -19.15 15.48
N PHE A 517 -11.84 -18.27 15.21
CA PHE A 517 -11.38 -17.25 16.13
C PHE A 517 -11.67 -15.88 15.53
N GLU A 518 -12.22 -14.98 16.33
CA GLU A 518 -12.26 -13.55 16.03
C GLU A 518 -11.20 -12.86 16.87
N ILE A 519 -10.33 -12.13 16.22
CA ILE A 519 -9.42 -11.22 16.88
C ILE A 519 -10.18 -9.91 17.07
N GLU A 520 -10.52 -9.57 18.28
CA GLU A 520 -11.19 -8.33 18.61
C GLU A 520 -10.18 -7.31 19.11
N ARG A 521 -10.24 -6.13 18.50
CA ARG A 521 -9.38 -4.97 18.81
C ARG A 521 -10.15 -3.91 19.57
N SER A 522 -9.45 -3.20 20.46
CA SER A 522 -9.97 -2.03 21.15
C SER A 522 -8.90 -0.97 21.30
N PHE A 523 -9.29 0.30 21.27
CA PHE A 523 -8.41 1.44 21.52
C PHE A 523 -8.59 2.05 22.91
N ASP A 524 -9.67 1.72 23.59
CA ASP A 524 -10.01 2.20 24.94
C ASP A 524 -9.96 1.09 26.02
N GLY A 525 -9.75 -0.16 25.59
CA GLY A 525 -9.77 -1.35 26.44
C GLY A 525 -11.17 -1.75 26.93
N LYS A 526 -12.24 -1.14 26.39
CA LYS A 526 -13.62 -1.36 26.81
C LYS A 526 -14.52 -1.80 25.66
N THR A 527 -14.46 -1.08 24.55
CA THR A 527 -15.23 -1.37 23.33
C THR A 527 -14.34 -2.14 22.37
N PHE A 528 -14.80 -3.31 21.95
CA PHE A 528 -14.04 -4.21 21.08
C PHE A 528 -14.76 -4.41 19.76
N ASP A 529 -14.03 -4.24 18.65
CA ASP A 529 -14.48 -4.49 17.30
C ASP A 529 -13.67 -5.63 16.67
N VAL A 530 -14.30 -6.43 15.82
CA VAL A 530 -13.61 -7.52 15.12
C VAL A 530 -12.59 -6.93 14.14
N ALA A 531 -11.32 -7.25 14.35
CA ALA A 531 -10.21 -6.81 13.52
C ALA A 531 -9.77 -7.87 12.51
N ASN A 532 -9.88 -9.14 12.87
CA ASN A 532 -9.52 -10.25 11.99
C ASN A 532 -10.30 -11.52 12.40
N HIS A 533 -10.35 -12.45 11.46
CA HIS A 533 -11.00 -13.75 11.62
C HIS A 533 -10.03 -14.84 11.17
N THR A 534 -9.98 -15.95 11.89
CA THR A 534 -9.12 -17.10 11.57
C THR A 534 -9.91 -18.40 11.77
N ASN A 535 -10.05 -19.19 10.74
CA ASN A 535 -10.70 -20.48 10.84
C ASN A 535 -9.87 -21.45 11.68
N ALA A 536 -10.54 -22.32 12.42
CA ALA A 536 -9.87 -23.42 13.09
C ALA A 536 -9.31 -24.40 12.04
N ASP A 537 -8.17 -25.02 12.38
CA ASP A 537 -7.61 -26.10 11.56
C ASP A 537 -8.62 -27.27 11.53
N GLY A 538 -8.98 -27.73 10.33
CA GLY A 538 -9.92 -28.85 10.15
C GLY A 538 -9.40 -30.20 10.67
N GLN A 539 -8.17 -30.24 11.21
CA GLN A 539 -7.60 -31.43 11.85
C GLN A 539 -7.69 -31.31 13.37
N ILE A 540 -8.28 -32.29 14.00
CA ILE A 540 -8.36 -32.36 15.46
C ILE A 540 -6.96 -32.59 16.05
N LYS A 541 -6.55 -31.68 16.94
CA LYS A 541 -5.27 -31.70 17.64
C LYS A 541 -5.47 -31.41 19.11
N SER A 542 -4.77 -32.16 19.96
CA SER A 542 -4.74 -31.93 21.42
C SER A 542 -4.07 -30.60 21.80
N SER A 543 -3.32 -30.00 20.90
CA SER A 543 -2.79 -28.64 20.96
C SER A 543 -2.65 -28.09 19.56
N ALA A 544 -3.23 -26.93 19.30
CA ALA A 544 -3.19 -26.27 18.00
C ALA A 544 -2.75 -24.81 18.16
N SER A 545 -1.82 -24.38 17.32
CA SER A 545 -1.30 -23.01 17.30
C SER A 545 -1.75 -22.30 16.04
N TYR A 546 -2.11 -21.04 16.18
CA TYR A 546 -2.63 -20.17 15.13
C TYR A 546 -1.95 -18.80 15.19
N ALA A 547 -2.02 -18.07 14.10
CA ALA A 547 -1.57 -16.69 14.01
C ALA A 547 -2.51 -15.86 13.13
N ALA A 548 -2.65 -14.58 13.46
CA ALA A 548 -3.35 -13.62 12.63
C ALA A 548 -2.62 -12.28 12.62
N TYR A 549 -2.93 -11.47 11.64
CA TYR A 549 -2.36 -10.14 11.49
C TYR A 549 -3.47 -9.09 11.50
N ASP A 550 -3.22 -7.98 12.18
CA ASP A 550 -4.09 -6.80 12.15
C ASP A 550 -3.29 -5.59 11.65
N ASN A 551 -3.71 -5.02 10.56
CA ASN A 551 -3.08 -3.86 9.97
C ASN A 551 -3.73 -2.59 10.53
N LEU A 552 -2.93 -1.78 11.21
CA LEU A 552 -3.35 -0.55 11.86
C LEU A 552 -3.05 0.72 11.03
N ASP A 553 -2.50 0.58 9.82
CA ASP A 553 -2.01 1.71 9.00
C ASP A 553 -3.06 2.78 8.69
N HIS A 554 -4.34 2.40 8.71
CA HIS A 554 -5.44 3.30 8.36
C HIS A 554 -6.23 3.82 9.57
N LEU A 555 -5.70 3.61 10.78
CA LEU A 555 -6.41 3.90 12.01
C LEU A 555 -5.72 5.00 12.80
N SER A 556 -6.51 5.83 13.48
CA SER A 556 -5.99 6.77 14.47
C SER A 556 -5.48 6.00 15.68
N LEU A 557 -4.16 5.91 15.82
CA LEU A 557 -3.52 5.07 16.82
C LEU A 557 -3.32 5.81 18.14
N PRO A 558 -3.91 5.34 19.25
CA PRO A 558 -3.57 5.80 20.59
C PRO A 558 -2.20 5.23 21.02
N ASN A 559 -1.79 5.56 22.24
CA ASN A 559 -0.53 5.07 22.83
C ASN A 559 -0.48 3.54 23.05
N ALA A 560 -1.58 2.84 22.86
CA ALA A 560 -1.67 1.39 22.96
C ALA A 560 -2.91 0.86 22.23
N VAL A 561 -2.82 -0.36 21.75
CA VAL A 561 -3.94 -1.14 21.24
C VAL A 561 -4.17 -2.33 22.17
N TYR A 562 -5.42 -2.70 22.33
CA TYR A 562 -5.85 -3.83 23.16
C TYR A 562 -6.44 -4.89 22.24
N TYR A 563 -6.11 -6.14 22.52
CA TYR A 563 -6.68 -7.28 21.80
C TYR A 563 -7.22 -8.31 22.77
N ARG A 564 -8.27 -8.98 22.34
CA ARG A 564 -8.71 -10.25 22.93
C ARG A 564 -9.06 -11.21 21.81
N LEU A 565 -8.89 -12.48 22.09
CA LEU A 565 -9.31 -13.55 21.22
C LEU A 565 -10.71 -14.00 21.64
N LYS A 566 -11.64 -14.01 20.70
CA LYS A 566 -12.94 -14.61 20.85
C LYS A 566 -12.92 -15.96 20.15
N ILE A 567 -13.14 -17.00 20.89
CA ILE A 567 -13.27 -18.36 20.37
C ILE A 567 -14.74 -18.62 20.12
N VAL A 568 -15.11 -18.85 18.91
CA VAL A 568 -16.47 -19.27 18.55
C VAL A 568 -16.46 -20.78 18.39
N LYS A 569 -17.29 -21.41 19.16
CA LYS A 569 -17.39 -22.87 19.21
C LYS A 569 -18.42 -23.37 18.22
N ILE A 570 -18.27 -24.60 17.84
CA ILE A 570 -19.15 -25.37 16.96
C ILE A 570 -20.62 -25.32 17.37
N ASN A 571 -20.90 -25.31 18.67
CA ASN A 571 -22.25 -25.25 19.23
C ASN A 571 -22.81 -23.81 19.40
N GLY A 572 -22.14 -22.82 18.80
CA GLY A 572 -22.49 -21.42 18.96
C GLY A 572 -22.05 -20.79 20.30
N GLY A 573 -21.46 -21.58 21.20
CA GLY A 573 -20.88 -21.06 22.44
C GLY A 573 -19.66 -20.18 22.17
N VAL A 574 -19.46 -19.17 23.01
CA VAL A 574 -18.35 -18.22 22.89
C VAL A 574 -17.51 -18.23 24.15
N SER A 575 -16.19 -18.19 23.99
CA SER A 575 -15.26 -17.94 25.09
C SER A 575 -14.22 -16.90 24.68
N TYR A 576 -13.64 -16.21 25.67
CA TYR A 576 -12.69 -15.12 25.42
C TYR A 576 -11.35 -15.37 26.11
N SER A 577 -10.28 -14.87 25.48
CA SER A 577 -8.98 -14.75 26.14
C SER A 577 -9.00 -13.61 27.15
N GLN A 578 -7.94 -13.54 27.94
CA GLN A 578 -7.58 -12.29 28.59
C GLN A 578 -7.28 -11.20 27.53
N VAL A 579 -7.51 -9.94 27.90
CA VAL A 579 -7.15 -8.80 27.08
C VAL A 579 -5.64 -8.59 27.16
N ILE A 580 -4.96 -8.53 26.04
CA ILE A 580 -3.56 -8.10 25.97
C ILE A 580 -3.51 -6.63 25.53
N ARG A 581 -2.56 -5.88 26.10
CA ARG A 581 -2.30 -4.48 25.74
C ARG A 581 -0.95 -4.37 25.05
N ILE A 582 -0.95 -3.91 23.82
CA ILE A 582 0.26 -3.69 23.03
C ILE A 582 0.49 -2.18 22.92
N PRO A 583 1.58 -1.65 23.48
CA PRO A 583 1.88 -0.22 23.38
C PRO A 583 2.33 0.12 21.95
N ILE A 584 1.95 1.33 21.50
CA ILE A 584 2.27 1.86 20.18
C ILE A 584 3.14 3.11 20.35
N GLY A 585 4.22 3.23 19.58
CA GLY A 585 5.07 4.42 19.53
C GLY A 585 6.35 4.35 20.37
N SER A 586 7.20 5.36 20.21
CA SER A 586 8.59 5.42 20.73
C SER A 586 8.75 5.69 22.23
N SER A 587 7.68 5.70 23.01
CA SER A 587 7.74 5.95 24.48
C SER A 587 7.94 4.68 25.30
N LEU A 588 8.20 3.54 24.68
CA LEU A 588 8.51 2.33 25.44
C LEU A 588 9.89 2.45 26.07
N THR A 589 9.89 2.60 27.38
CA THR A 589 11.00 2.05 28.18
C THR A 589 11.19 0.59 27.75
N LYS A 590 12.42 0.14 27.62
CA LYS A 590 12.76 -1.21 27.10
C LYS A 590 11.99 -2.36 27.77
N LEU A 591 11.40 -2.15 28.95
CA LEU A 591 10.54 -3.07 29.69
C LEU A 591 9.40 -2.31 30.36
N SER A 592 8.16 -2.74 30.18
CA SER A 592 6.98 -2.23 30.89
C SER A 592 6.14 -3.39 31.43
N ILE A 593 5.65 -3.30 32.66
CA ILE A 593 4.85 -4.35 33.31
C ILE A 593 3.51 -3.78 33.76
N LEU A 594 2.43 -4.46 33.40
CA LEU A 594 1.06 -4.07 33.73
C LEU A 594 0.18 -5.30 34.03
N PRO A 595 -0.82 -5.19 34.90
CA PRO A 595 -1.00 -4.08 35.84
C PRO A 595 0.13 -4.05 36.88
N ASN A 596 0.35 -2.93 37.50
CA ASN A 596 1.16 -2.80 38.71
C ASN A 596 0.42 -1.84 39.66
N PRO A 597 -0.14 -2.29 40.78
CA PRO A 597 0.00 -3.62 41.41
C PRO A 597 -0.53 -4.81 40.60
N VAL A 598 0.09 -5.96 40.80
CA VAL A 598 -0.23 -7.25 40.16
C VAL A 598 -1.05 -8.09 41.15
N HIS A 599 -2.07 -8.81 40.67
CA HIS A 599 -2.80 -9.81 41.47
C HIS A 599 -2.33 -11.24 41.13
N ASP A 600 -2.75 -11.82 40.04
CA ASP A 600 -2.41 -13.19 39.66
C ASP A 600 -1.64 -13.25 38.32
N ILE A 601 -1.94 -12.35 37.42
CA ILE A 601 -1.34 -12.31 36.08
C ILE A 601 -0.72 -10.94 35.86
N MET A 602 0.52 -10.91 35.35
CA MET A 602 1.15 -9.70 34.83
C MET A 602 1.48 -9.85 33.35
N GLN A 603 1.44 -8.76 32.63
CA GLN A 603 1.89 -8.67 31.25
C GLN A 603 3.15 -7.80 31.18
N MET A 604 4.16 -8.30 30.49
CA MET A 604 5.41 -7.59 30.27
C MET A 604 5.49 -7.23 28.78
N ALA A 605 5.58 -5.94 28.48
CA ALA A 605 5.91 -5.47 27.15
C ALA A 605 7.43 -5.22 27.06
N ILE A 606 8.09 -5.87 26.13
CA ILE A 606 9.53 -5.68 25.86
C ILE A 606 9.75 -5.39 24.39
N ASN A 607 10.69 -4.52 24.11
CA ASN A 607 11.13 -4.26 22.74
C ASN A 607 12.48 -4.91 22.49
N VAL A 608 12.56 -5.84 21.54
CA VAL A 608 13.78 -6.58 21.21
C VAL A 608 14.23 -6.32 19.79
N SER A 609 15.55 -6.25 19.59
CA SER A 609 16.14 -5.91 18.28
C SER A 609 16.20 -7.09 17.31
N ASN A 610 16.10 -8.34 17.79
CA ASN A 610 16.22 -9.55 16.97
C ASN A 610 15.27 -10.64 17.47
N ASP A 611 14.92 -11.54 16.56
CA ASP A 611 14.20 -12.77 16.91
C ASP A 611 15.04 -13.66 17.80
N GLY A 612 14.41 -14.35 18.75
CA GLY A 612 15.14 -15.22 19.66
C GLY A 612 14.32 -15.68 20.86
N SER A 613 14.98 -15.84 21.97
CA SER A 613 14.35 -16.16 23.25
C SER A 613 14.91 -15.30 24.36
N VAL A 614 14.07 -14.94 25.34
CA VAL A 614 14.45 -14.22 26.53
C VAL A 614 14.19 -15.06 27.76
N ASP A 615 15.07 -14.95 28.77
CA ASP A 615 14.89 -15.56 30.07
C ASP A 615 14.33 -14.52 31.04
N VAL A 616 13.21 -14.82 31.64
CA VAL A 616 12.53 -13.96 32.62
C VAL A 616 12.73 -14.52 34.01
N HIS A 617 13.34 -13.76 34.88
CA HIS A 617 13.52 -14.12 36.28
C HIS A 617 12.78 -13.12 37.18
N MET A 618 12.09 -13.62 38.16
CA MET A 618 11.45 -12.81 39.20
C MET A 618 12.15 -13.06 40.53
N PHE A 619 12.54 -11.98 41.18
CA PHE A 619 13.27 -12.00 42.43
C PHE A 619 12.40 -11.37 43.54
N ASP A 620 12.46 -11.94 44.74
CA ASP A 620 12.00 -11.25 45.92
C ASP A 620 13.00 -10.16 46.36
N MET A 621 12.65 -9.40 47.38
CA MET A 621 13.50 -8.30 47.86
C MET A 621 14.78 -8.76 48.56
N SER A 622 14.92 -10.07 48.84
CA SER A 622 16.16 -10.66 49.33
C SER A 622 17.12 -11.06 48.17
N GLY A 623 16.68 -10.94 46.93
CA GLY A 623 17.41 -11.36 45.74
C GLY A 623 17.28 -12.85 45.39
N LYS A 624 16.41 -13.58 46.07
CA LYS A 624 16.11 -14.99 45.77
C LYS A 624 15.20 -15.05 44.57
N VAL A 625 15.55 -15.91 43.62
CA VAL A 625 14.68 -16.17 42.45
C VAL A 625 13.45 -16.98 42.90
N VAL A 626 12.28 -16.40 42.72
CA VAL A 626 11.00 -17.01 43.05
C VAL A 626 10.28 -17.61 41.85
N ARG A 627 10.63 -17.14 40.64
CA ARG A 627 10.11 -17.70 39.38
C ARG A 627 11.12 -17.51 38.23
N ARG A 628 11.10 -18.48 37.31
CA ARG A 628 11.85 -18.41 36.04
C ARG A 628 10.97 -18.92 34.90
N MET A 629 11.08 -18.27 33.76
CA MET A 629 10.46 -18.74 32.53
C MET A 629 11.32 -18.34 31.32
N LYS A 630 11.15 -19.05 30.21
CA LYS A 630 11.72 -18.69 28.92
C LYS A 630 10.59 -18.37 27.94
N ALA A 631 10.73 -17.29 27.20
CA ALA A 631 9.76 -16.88 26.21
C ALA A 631 10.44 -16.67 24.86
N ASN A 632 9.83 -17.14 23.79
CA ASN A 632 10.27 -16.81 22.44
C ASN A 632 9.76 -15.41 22.08
N VAL A 633 10.60 -14.64 21.44
CA VAL A 633 10.33 -13.24 21.06
C VAL A 633 10.70 -13.03 19.61
N GLN A 634 9.98 -12.11 18.98
CA GLN A 634 10.28 -11.64 17.63
C GLN A 634 10.79 -10.20 17.71
N ARG A 635 11.53 -9.77 16.71
CA ARG A 635 11.99 -8.39 16.61
C ARG A 635 10.80 -7.43 16.73
N GLY A 636 10.95 -6.39 17.54
CA GLY A 636 9.92 -5.41 17.86
C GLY A 636 9.35 -5.58 19.26
N VAL A 637 8.17 -5.05 19.48
CA VAL A 637 7.49 -5.08 20.79
C VAL A 637 6.77 -6.42 20.98
N ASN A 638 7.13 -7.12 22.04
CA ASN A 638 6.53 -8.38 22.45
C ASN A 638 5.79 -8.22 23.77
N VAL A 639 4.64 -8.86 23.91
CA VAL A 639 3.91 -8.94 25.19
C VAL A 639 3.98 -10.38 25.70
N ILE A 640 4.52 -10.54 26.89
CA ILE A 640 4.70 -11.83 27.56
C ILE A 640 3.84 -11.85 28.82
N SER A 641 2.98 -12.86 28.96
CA SER A 641 2.15 -13.05 30.16
C SER A 641 2.83 -13.96 31.15
N VAL A 642 2.77 -13.63 32.43
CA VAL A 642 3.20 -14.46 33.57
C VAL A 642 2.02 -14.64 34.51
N ASP A 643 1.57 -15.86 34.65
CA ASP A 643 0.39 -16.25 35.44
C ASP A 643 0.73 -16.85 36.80
N GLN A 644 -0.26 -17.24 37.56
CA GLN A 644 -0.16 -17.94 38.85
C GLN A 644 0.71 -17.20 39.89
N LEU A 645 0.70 -15.89 39.85
CA LEU A 645 1.45 -15.07 40.82
C LEU A 645 0.77 -15.03 42.19
N SER A 646 -0.53 -15.30 42.26
CA SER A 646 -1.28 -15.46 43.53
C SER A 646 -0.71 -16.55 44.45
N LYS A 647 0.11 -17.48 43.92
CA LYS A 647 0.82 -18.49 44.72
C LYS A 647 2.02 -17.94 45.49
N LEU A 648 2.46 -16.73 45.15
CA LEU A 648 3.56 -16.02 45.85
C LEU A 648 3.01 -15.22 47.02
N GLN A 649 3.89 -14.80 47.93
CA GLN A 649 3.52 -13.89 49.03
C GLN A 649 3.30 -12.47 48.49
N GLU A 650 2.38 -11.75 49.12
CA GLU A 650 2.24 -10.31 48.84
C GLU A 650 3.55 -9.57 49.13
N GLY A 651 3.86 -8.58 48.32
CA GLY A 651 5.05 -7.79 48.51
C GLY A 651 5.66 -7.26 47.20
N MET A 652 6.81 -6.65 47.33
CA MET A 652 7.58 -6.15 46.18
C MET A 652 8.45 -7.24 45.60
N TYR A 653 8.53 -7.26 44.29
CA TYR A 653 9.39 -8.15 43.50
C TYR A 653 10.10 -7.37 42.40
N VAL A 654 11.22 -7.89 41.95
CA VAL A 654 11.96 -7.39 40.79
C VAL A 654 11.87 -8.41 39.66
N VAL A 655 11.35 -7.99 38.54
CA VAL A 655 11.34 -8.79 37.33
C VAL A 655 12.56 -8.39 36.49
N ALA A 656 13.36 -9.36 36.10
CA ALA A 656 14.50 -9.17 35.20
C ALA A 656 14.32 -10.00 33.94
N VAL A 657 14.44 -9.37 32.79
CA VAL A 657 14.41 -10.01 31.47
C VAL A 657 15.79 -9.96 30.87
N TYR A 658 16.35 -11.13 30.60
CA TYR A 658 17.67 -11.30 30.01
C TYR A 658 17.49 -11.46 28.50
N THR A 659 17.84 -10.45 27.74
CA THR A 659 17.97 -10.48 26.29
C THR A 659 19.44 -10.74 25.94
N GLY A 660 19.75 -11.27 24.76
CA GLY A 660 21.12 -11.72 24.40
C GLY A 660 22.28 -10.73 24.57
N GLY A 661 22.07 -9.53 25.12
CA GLY A 661 23.11 -8.52 25.39
C GLY A 661 22.77 -7.55 26.54
N GLU A 662 21.55 -7.56 27.04
CA GLU A 662 21.08 -6.61 28.06
C GLU A 662 20.21 -7.30 29.11
N VAL A 663 20.15 -6.71 30.30
CA VAL A 663 19.23 -7.12 31.37
C VAL A 663 18.30 -5.96 31.68
N LEU A 664 17.04 -6.11 31.32
CA LEU A 664 15.98 -5.16 31.63
C LEU A 664 15.39 -5.50 33.00
N ARG A 665 15.13 -4.51 33.85
CA ARG A 665 14.59 -4.73 35.19
C ARG A 665 13.47 -3.76 35.48
N GLU A 666 12.40 -4.28 36.12
CA GLU A 666 11.25 -3.49 36.58
C GLU A 666 10.78 -4.00 37.93
N LYS A 667 10.29 -3.09 38.76
CA LYS A 667 9.70 -3.42 40.09
C LYS A 667 8.21 -3.58 39.96
N ILE A 668 7.67 -4.60 40.64
CA ILE A 668 6.23 -4.82 40.76
C ILE A 668 5.82 -4.95 42.22
N VAL A 669 4.58 -4.64 42.45
CA VAL A 669 3.90 -4.88 43.75
C VAL A 669 2.87 -5.97 43.53
N LEU A 670 3.02 -7.10 44.22
CA LEU A 670 2.06 -8.18 44.19
C LEU A 670 1.08 -8.00 45.35
N VAL A 671 -0.19 -7.99 45.05
CA VAL A 671 -1.30 -7.89 46.04
C VAL A 671 -2.30 -9.02 45.76
N LYS A 672 -2.97 -9.49 46.81
CA LYS A 672 -4.01 -10.54 46.72
C LYS A 672 -5.39 -9.98 46.47
#